data_d8d6f23512ac11890089246720938269
#
_entry.id   d8d6f23512ac11890089246720938269
#
_cell.length_a   1.000
_cell.length_b   1.000
_cell.length_c   1.000
_cell.angle_alpha   90.00
_cell.angle_beta   90.00
_cell.angle_gamma   90.00
#
_symmetry.space_group_name_H-M   'P 1'
#
loop_
_entity.id
_entity.type
_entity.pdbx_description
1 polymer ?
#
loop_
_entity_poly.entity_id
_entity_poly.type
_entity_poly.pdbx_seq_one_letter_code
_entity_poly.pdbx_strand_id
1 'polypeptide(L)'
;MERFARLVLHHRRIVSAIWLALFIGGLASVSPLGDRWSLDFSLPGQPGDNAEQQLVDTYGVSTFDSYIAVVTVPQGKTVEGNSAAVAGVISAGVAAVTDVELRVVDFASTKDPGFVTDDGRTTYALIQAPVPVTFGPYIETQLDPALTEAARAAGFESGLTSYGLLSAGGDQEGSSVLVETLIAAGGALLVLLFVYASFLALLPLLIAGVSILVTFMLVLGLTTFTDVSIIVKFLVALIGLGVAIDYSLILVSRWREERAHGRSNEEAVVVAMKTAGHAVMASGVTVAISLLALLILPVPALRSMGVAGMLIPLVSVAVVLTLLPALLSSVGPRIDYPRIRKEGTASRGWSAWARLIVRHRVIATATALIVLGLMIAPVFSLKIGPGSSLESLGSNGPRFDTLQTLTDGGVGAGVITPIEVLVPARDAGAAAQAARGVAGVQLAVVGTIRGDNAVVDVFPSAPTLDSDAATVVTDVRAAVESTVSEEVGITGLGPTIEDYFSAVYDKFPYVLALIALITFVLLVRTFRSVLLPLKAVLLNLASLAAVFGSIVFFWQLGHGSDVVFDVAPTGAINFWLPVVIFAFLFGLSMDYEVFILTRMREEYDRTGDTGMAVITGIGRTGRLVTSAALILFFSFSAIATSPGTDTKVLGTALGVGILIDATIVRALLVPALVSLFGRWNWWLPGWLARVLFVEPSPLRPVGIVPPEALPDSDKVPAGIS
;
A
#
# COMPACT_ATOMS: atom_id res chain seq x y z
N MET A 1 3.20 30.82 12.42
CA MET A 1 2.64 29.87 13.42
C MET A 1 2.19 30.53 14.74
N GLU A 2 2.95 31.42 15.37
CA GLU A 2 2.54 32.00 16.68
C GLU A 2 1.22 32.78 16.62
N ARG A 3 1.04 33.67 15.60
CA ARG A 3 -0.24 34.40 15.41
C ARG A 3 -1.40 33.43 15.14
N PHE A 4 -1.17 32.38 14.38
CA PHE A 4 -2.15 31.35 14.08
C PHE A 4 -2.53 30.56 15.36
N ALA A 5 -1.54 30.16 16.16
CA ALA A 5 -1.80 29.49 17.43
C ALA A 5 -2.67 30.33 18.37
N ARG A 6 -2.35 31.62 18.52
CA ARG A 6 -3.16 32.55 19.34
C ARG A 6 -4.59 32.71 18.80
N LEU A 7 -4.76 32.75 17.48
CA LEU A 7 -6.07 32.78 16.82
C LEU A 7 -6.90 31.54 17.16
N VAL A 8 -6.32 30.34 17.01
CA VAL A 8 -6.97 29.07 17.34
C VAL A 8 -7.36 29.01 18.82
N LEU A 9 -6.49 29.44 19.73
CA LEU A 9 -6.76 29.45 21.16
C LEU A 9 -7.86 30.45 21.53
N HIS A 10 -7.88 31.61 20.90
CA HIS A 10 -8.94 32.63 21.13
C HIS A 10 -10.32 32.11 20.70
N HIS A 11 -10.38 31.38 19.58
CA HIS A 11 -11.63 30.85 19.03
C HIS A 11 -11.82 29.34 19.31
N ARG A 12 -11.21 28.80 20.37
CA ARG A 12 -11.16 27.34 20.65
C ARG A 12 -12.54 26.66 20.67
N ARG A 13 -13.60 27.37 21.14
CA ARG A 13 -14.96 26.82 21.16
C ARG A 13 -15.54 26.69 19.75
N ILE A 14 -15.31 27.69 18.89
CA ILE A 14 -15.75 27.67 17.48
C ILE A 14 -15.01 26.60 16.73
N VAL A 15 -13.68 26.50 16.89
CA VAL A 15 -12.85 25.46 16.27
C VAL A 15 -13.35 24.07 16.67
N SER A 16 -13.59 23.83 17.98
CA SER A 16 -14.12 22.54 18.45
C SER A 16 -15.51 22.23 17.89
N ALA A 17 -16.38 23.24 17.77
CA ALA A 17 -17.72 23.07 17.21
C ALA A 17 -17.69 22.75 15.72
N ILE A 18 -16.79 23.39 14.93
CA ILE A 18 -16.61 23.08 13.51
C ILE A 18 -16.13 21.64 13.34
N TRP A 19 -15.09 21.22 14.10
CA TRP A 19 -14.60 19.85 14.01
C TRP A 19 -15.59 18.80 14.48
N LEU A 20 -16.43 19.13 15.47
CA LEU A 20 -17.54 18.25 15.88
C LEU A 20 -18.58 18.10 14.75
N ALA A 21 -18.93 19.19 14.08
CA ALA A 21 -19.84 19.14 12.93
C ALA A 21 -19.24 18.32 11.77
N LEU A 22 -17.96 18.53 11.46
CA LEU A 22 -17.25 17.74 10.44
C LEU A 22 -17.13 16.25 10.83
N PHE A 23 -16.92 15.95 12.10
CA PHE A 23 -16.91 14.57 12.61
C PHE A 23 -18.27 13.88 12.42
N ILE A 24 -19.36 14.57 12.76
CA ILE A 24 -20.72 14.05 12.55
C ILE A 24 -21.00 13.86 11.04
N GLY A 25 -20.61 14.83 10.21
CA GLY A 25 -20.70 14.71 8.74
C GLY A 25 -19.89 13.54 8.20
N GLY A 26 -18.67 13.35 8.75
CA GLY A 26 -17.80 12.23 8.42
C GLY A 26 -18.42 10.88 8.79
N LEU A 27 -19.04 10.79 9.97
CA LEU A 27 -19.75 9.58 10.39
C LEU A 27 -20.93 9.27 9.47
N ALA A 28 -21.68 10.29 9.08
CA ALA A 28 -22.82 10.15 8.14
C ALA A 28 -22.37 9.76 6.72
N SER A 29 -21.13 10.05 6.33
CA SER A 29 -20.60 9.75 5.00
C SER A 29 -20.16 8.29 4.82
N VAL A 30 -19.97 7.53 5.89
CA VAL A 30 -19.41 6.17 5.83
C VAL A 30 -20.32 5.22 5.05
N SER A 31 -21.63 5.22 5.32
CA SER A 31 -22.58 4.35 4.65
C SER A 31 -22.75 4.70 3.16
N PRO A 32 -23.03 5.96 2.77
CA PRO A 32 -23.12 6.32 1.35
C PRO A 32 -21.83 6.10 0.56
N LEU A 33 -20.67 6.15 1.21
CA LEU A 33 -19.39 5.88 0.57
C LEU A 33 -19.20 4.37 0.30
N GLY A 34 -19.84 3.51 1.11
CA GLY A 34 -19.80 2.06 0.95
C GLY A 34 -20.17 1.59 -0.45
N ASP A 35 -21.17 2.23 -1.05
CA ASP A 35 -21.72 1.87 -2.37
C ASP A 35 -21.03 2.60 -3.54
N ARG A 36 -19.98 3.41 -3.27
CA ARG A 36 -19.32 4.24 -4.27
C ARG A 36 -17.84 3.92 -4.51
N TRP A 37 -17.36 2.85 -3.91
CA TRP A 37 -16.03 2.37 -4.20
C TRP A 37 -15.97 1.73 -5.58
N SER A 38 -14.95 2.07 -6.36
CA SER A 38 -14.71 1.48 -7.66
C SER A 38 -13.75 0.31 -7.54
N LEU A 39 -14.07 -0.76 -8.27
CA LEU A 39 -13.19 -1.89 -8.54
C LEU A 39 -12.50 -1.77 -9.89
N ASP A 40 -12.72 -0.65 -10.58
CA ASP A 40 -12.17 -0.42 -11.90
C ASP A 40 -10.64 -0.23 -11.85
N PHE A 41 -9.94 -1.20 -12.42
CA PHE A 41 -8.51 -1.18 -12.68
C PHE A 41 -8.21 -1.03 -14.17
N SER A 42 -9.17 -0.53 -14.95
CA SER A 42 -9.01 -0.26 -16.38
C SER A 42 -7.77 0.58 -16.68
N LEU A 43 -7.28 0.42 -17.89
CA LEU A 43 -6.09 1.10 -18.42
C LEU A 43 -6.45 1.88 -19.70
N PRO A 44 -7.23 2.96 -19.61
CA PRO A 44 -7.77 3.65 -20.78
C PRO A 44 -6.71 3.99 -21.83
N GLY A 45 -6.98 3.56 -23.05
CA GLY A 45 -6.10 3.77 -24.19
C GLY A 45 -5.02 2.71 -24.38
N GLN A 46 -5.00 1.64 -23.57
CA GLN A 46 -4.16 0.47 -23.83
C GLN A 46 -4.91 -0.54 -24.71
N PRO A 47 -4.20 -1.36 -25.50
CA PRO A 47 -4.85 -2.29 -26.44
C PRO A 47 -5.79 -3.31 -25.77
N GLY A 48 -5.37 -3.91 -24.64
CA GLY A 48 -6.18 -4.87 -23.91
C GLY A 48 -7.43 -4.25 -23.29
N ASP A 49 -7.30 -3.03 -22.74
CA ASP A 49 -8.44 -2.28 -22.18
C ASP A 49 -9.45 -1.87 -23.26
N ASN A 50 -8.97 -1.43 -24.42
CA ASN A 50 -9.84 -1.12 -25.56
C ASN A 50 -10.61 -2.37 -26.04
N ALA A 51 -9.94 -3.53 -26.05
CA ALA A 51 -10.57 -4.81 -26.39
C ALA A 51 -11.57 -5.24 -25.32
N GLU A 52 -11.25 -5.05 -24.03
CA GLU A 52 -12.18 -5.32 -22.92
C GLU A 52 -13.43 -4.45 -23.02
N GLN A 53 -13.29 -3.15 -23.28
CA GLN A 53 -14.43 -2.27 -23.48
C GLN A 53 -15.27 -2.71 -24.67
N GLN A 54 -14.65 -3.12 -25.79
CA GLN A 54 -15.36 -3.66 -26.94
C GLN A 54 -16.13 -4.95 -26.60
N LEU A 55 -15.55 -5.82 -25.75
CA LEU A 55 -16.21 -7.03 -25.26
C LEU A 55 -17.43 -6.67 -24.40
N VAL A 56 -17.27 -5.74 -23.45
CA VAL A 56 -18.36 -5.27 -22.59
C VAL A 56 -19.47 -4.63 -23.42
N ASP A 57 -19.13 -3.73 -24.34
CA ASP A 57 -20.12 -3.02 -25.17
C ASP A 57 -20.88 -3.96 -26.12
N THR A 58 -20.20 -4.99 -26.63
CA THR A 58 -20.80 -5.92 -27.61
C THR A 58 -21.54 -7.08 -26.95
N TYR A 59 -20.96 -7.65 -25.88
CA TYR A 59 -21.43 -8.89 -25.28
C TYR A 59 -21.99 -8.71 -23.86
N GLY A 60 -21.76 -7.57 -23.22
CA GLY A 60 -22.26 -7.27 -21.88
C GLY A 60 -21.53 -7.98 -20.76
N VAL A 61 -20.37 -8.58 -21.00
CA VAL A 61 -19.60 -9.37 -20.04
C VAL A 61 -18.15 -8.89 -19.95
N SER A 62 -17.48 -9.28 -18.89
CA SER A 62 -16.07 -8.93 -18.60
C SER A 62 -15.21 -10.19 -18.48
N THR A 63 -13.96 -10.10 -18.91
CA THR A 63 -12.97 -11.17 -18.72
C THR A 63 -12.55 -11.30 -17.25
N PHE A 64 -12.62 -10.20 -16.47
CA PHE A 64 -12.25 -10.20 -15.06
C PHE A 64 -13.20 -10.96 -14.15
N ASP A 65 -14.46 -11.16 -14.59
CA ASP A 65 -15.51 -11.89 -13.89
C ASP A 65 -15.83 -13.21 -14.61
N SER A 66 -14.78 -14.01 -14.82
CA SER A 66 -14.84 -15.33 -15.43
C SER A 66 -14.85 -16.41 -14.36
N TYR A 67 -15.78 -17.34 -14.48
CA TYR A 67 -15.97 -18.49 -13.61
C TYR A 67 -15.87 -19.79 -14.41
N ILE A 68 -15.30 -20.82 -13.81
CA ILE A 68 -15.21 -22.16 -14.38
C ILE A 68 -16.12 -23.09 -13.58
N ALA A 69 -17.24 -23.43 -14.17
CA ALA A 69 -18.15 -24.43 -13.63
C ALA A 69 -17.71 -25.82 -14.08
N VAL A 70 -17.56 -26.76 -13.15
CA VAL A 70 -17.08 -28.11 -13.38
C VAL A 70 -18.17 -29.12 -13.04
N VAL A 71 -18.38 -30.10 -13.92
CA VAL A 71 -19.34 -31.18 -13.70
C VAL A 71 -18.68 -32.53 -13.95
N THR A 72 -18.76 -33.45 -12.99
CA THR A 72 -18.16 -34.79 -13.05
C THR A 72 -19.27 -35.85 -13.01
N VAL A 73 -19.31 -36.70 -14.02
CA VAL A 73 -20.24 -37.83 -14.08
C VAL A 73 -19.71 -39.05 -13.32
N PRO A 74 -20.58 -39.92 -12.75
CA PRO A 74 -20.16 -41.09 -11.99
C PRO A 74 -19.28 -42.07 -12.79
N GLN A 75 -18.57 -42.94 -12.08
CA GLN A 75 -17.79 -44.01 -12.69
C GLN A 75 -18.63 -44.88 -13.62
N GLY A 76 -18.07 -45.18 -14.80
CA GLY A 76 -18.76 -45.95 -15.84
C GLY A 76 -19.67 -45.14 -16.75
N LYS A 77 -19.78 -43.84 -16.54
CA LYS A 77 -20.44 -42.89 -17.46
C LYS A 77 -19.44 -41.94 -18.10
N THR A 78 -19.81 -41.38 -19.24
CA THR A 78 -19.02 -40.35 -19.94
C THR A 78 -19.84 -39.07 -20.11
N VAL A 79 -19.17 -37.94 -20.21
CA VAL A 79 -19.77 -36.62 -20.49
C VAL A 79 -20.51 -36.65 -21.82
N GLU A 80 -19.93 -37.26 -22.85
CA GLU A 80 -20.52 -37.35 -24.18
C GLU A 80 -21.84 -38.13 -24.14
N GLY A 81 -21.86 -39.29 -23.45
CA GLY A 81 -23.07 -40.13 -23.28
C GLY A 81 -24.15 -39.49 -22.41
N ASN A 82 -23.82 -38.47 -21.62
CA ASN A 82 -24.74 -37.74 -20.74
C ASN A 82 -24.83 -36.25 -21.08
N SER A 83 -24.45 -35.85 -22.27
CA SER A 83 -24.25 -34.42 -22.64
C SER A 83 -25.47 -33.54 -22.40
N ALA A 84 -26.69 -34.06 -22.63
CA ALA A 84 -27.94 -33.34 -22.36
C ALA A 84 -28.16 -33.07 -20.84
N ALA A 85 -27.86 -34.08 -20.01
CA ALA A 85 -28.00 -33.93 -18.54
C ALA A 85 -26.93 -32.97 -17.97
N VAL A 86 -25.69 -33.06 -18.46
CA VAL A 86 -24.59 -32.13 -18.08
C VAL A 86 -24.95 -30.72 -18.52
N ALA A 87 -25.40 -30.50 -19.75
CA ALA A 87 -25.85 -29.18 -20.20
C ALA A 87 -27.01 -28.65 -19.36
N GLY A 88 -27.92 -29.54 -18.92
CA GLY A 88 -29.01 -29.20 -18.01
C GLY A 88 -28.53 -28.69 -16.65
N VAL A 89 -27.48 -29.29 -16.10
CA VAL A 89 -26.87 -28.83 -14.83
C VAL A 89 -26.28 -27.42 -14.98
N ILE A 90 -25.47 -27.19 -16.02
CA ILE A 90 -24.87 -25.88 -16.30
C ILE A 90 -25.95 -24.82 -16.52
N SER A 91 -26.98 -25.17 -17.36
CA SER A 91 -28.11 -24.26 -17.65
C SER A 91 -28.93 -23.93 -16.40
N ALA A 92 -29.10 -24.88 -15.46
CA ALA A 92 -29.80 -24.63 -14.20
C ALA A 92 -29.05 -23.66 -13.31
N GLY A 93 -27.73 -23.79 -13.22
CA GLY A 93 -26.88 -22.85 -12.51
C GLY A 93 -26.97 -21.44 -13.11
N VAL A 94 -26.82 -21.33 -14.42
CA VAL A 94 -26.89 -20.04 -15.15
C VAL A 94 -28.29 -19.40 -15.00
N ALA A 95 -29.36 -20.17 -15.07
CA ALA A 95 -30.72 -19.68 -14.93
C ALA A 95 -31.08 -19.18 -13.52
N ALA A 96 -30.35 -19.60 -12.51
CA ALA A 96 -30.50 -19.11 -11.13
C ALA A 96 -29.99 -17.67 -10.95
N VAL A 97 -29.09 -17.21 -11.81
CA VAL A 97 -28.62 -15.84 -11.84
C VAL A 97 -29.56 -15.02 -12.72
N THR A 98 -30.42 -14.20 -12.10
CA THR A 98 -31.51 -13.50 -12.80
C THR A 98 -31.20 -12.01 -13.06
N ASP A 99 -30.24 -11.44 -12.35
CA ASP A 99 -30.04 -10.00 -12.34
C ASP A 99 -29.12 -9.52 -13.46
N VAL A 100 -28.38 -10.44 -14.12
CA VAL A 100 -27.38 -10.13 -15.16
C VAL A 100 -27.42 -11.18 -16.27
N GLU A 101 -27.04 -10.78 -17.49
CA GLU A 101 -26.85 -11.69 -18.62
C GLU A 101 -25.48 -12.35 -18.51
N LEU A 102 -25.42 -13.68 -18.60
CA LEU A 102 -24.19 -14.45 -18.56
C LEU A 102 -23.83 -14.97 -19.94
N ARG A 103 -22.54 -14.94 -20.28
CA ARG A 103 -21.99 -15.61 -21.45
C ARG A 103 -21.45 -16.98 -21.04
N VAL A 104 -21.80 -18.01 -21.77
CA VAL A 104 -21.42 -19.41 -21.48
C VAL A 104 -20.75 -20.04 -22.69
N VAL A 105 -19.60 -20.66 -22.49
CA VAL A 105 -18.89 -21.45 -23.50
C VAL A 105 -18.55 -22.81 -22.89
N ASP A 106 -19.06 -23.87 -23.45
CA ASP A 106 -18.97 -25.23 -22.91
C ASP A 106 -18.90 -26.30 -23.99
N PHE A 107 -18.83 -27.56 -23.56
CA PHE A 107 -18.90 -28.72 -24.47
C PHE A 107 -20.22 -28.78 -25.25
N ALA A 108 -21.33 -28.37 -24.66
CA ALA A 108 -22.63 -28.47 -25.32
C ALA A 108 -22.76 -27.49 -26.50
N SER A 109 -22.21 -26.30 -26.39
CA SER A 109 -22.21 -25.23 -27.39
C SER A 109 -21.18 -25.44 -28.50
N THR A 110 -19.99 -25.91 -28.14
CA THR A 110 -18.85 -26.02 -29.08
C THR A 110 -18.65 -27.40 -29.69
N LYS A 111 -19.05 -28.45 -28.98
CA LYS A 111 -18.74 -29.86 -29.30
C LYS A 111 -17.24 -30.17 -29.36
N ASP A 112 -16.42 -29.31 -28.80
CA ASP A 112 -14.97 -29.51 -28.81
C ASP A 112 -14.56 -30.42 -27.64
N PRO A 113 -13.84 -31.53 -27.90
CA PRO A 113 -13.42 -32.47 -26.87
C PRO A 113 -12.46 -31.85 -25.86
N GLY A 114 -11.80 -30.70 -26.15
CA GLY A 114 -10.97 -30.00 -25.22
C GLY A 114 -11.69 -29.47 -23.98
N PHE A 115 -13.02 -29.45 -23.95
CA PHE A 115 -13.79 -29.17 -22.73
C PHE A 115 -13.98 -30.39 -21.82
N VAL A 116 -13.45 -31.56 -22.19
CA VAL A 116 -13.64 -32.80 -21.45
C VAL A 116 -12.27 -33.33 -21.04
N THR A 117 -12.16 -33.84 -19.83
CA THR A 117 -10.93 -34.46 -19.30
C THR A 117 -10.58 -35.75 -20.06
N ASP A 118 -9.31 -36.18 -19.99
CA ASP A 118 -8.77 -37.34 -20.68
C ASP A 118 -9.53 -38.65 -20.33
N ASP A 119 -10.10 -38.77 -19.13
CA ASP A 119 -10.92 -39.92 -18.70
C ASP A 119 -12.36 -39.85 -19.19
N GLY A 120 -12.75 -38.77 -19.87
CA GLY A 120 -14.06 -38.52 -20.41
C GLY A 120 -15.17 -38.30 -19.39
N ARG A 121 -14.81 -38.08 -18.09
CA ARG A 121 -15.80 -38.03 -16.98
C ARG A 121 -16.09 -36.64 -16.49
N THR A 122 -15.16 -35.71 -16.63
CA THR A 122 -15.31 -34.36 -16.15
C THR A 122 -15.32 -33.37 -17.31
N THR A 123 -16.20 -32.38 -17.23
CA THR A 123 -16.25 -31.27 -18.18
C THR A 123 -16.31 -29.95 -17.45
N TYR A 124 -15.96 -28.91 -18.16
CA TYR A 124 -16.05 -27.55 -17.62
C TYR A 124 -16.76 -26.61 -18.58
N ALA A 125 -17.25 -25.50 -18.03
CA ALA A 125 -17.85 -24.40 -18.78
C ALA A 125 -17.21 -23.09 -18.32
N LEU A 126 -16.83 -22.23 -19.27
CA LEU A 126 -16.50 -20.83 -19.00
C LEU A 126 -17.80 -20.04 -18.89
N ILE A 127 -18.02 -19.39 -17.76
CA ILE A 127 -19.17 -18.52 -17.49
C ILE A 127 -18.63 -17.13 -17.21
N GLN A 128 -19.00 -16.14 -18.00
CA GLN A 128 -18.58 -14.75 -17.83
C GLN A 128 -19.79 -13.89 -17.45
N ALA A 129 -19.53 -12.97 -16.52
CA ALA A 129 -20.50 -12.02 -16.00
C ALA A 129 -20.10 -10.57 -16.35
N PRO A 130 -21.02 -9.60 -16.27
CA PRO A 130 -20.66 -8.18 -16.25
C PRO A 130 -19.75 -7.82 -15.07
N VAL A 131 -19.04 -6.70 -15.16
CA VAL A 131 -18.25 -6.18 -14.03
C VAL A 131 -19.18 -5.94 -12.82
N PRO A 132 -18.85 -6.44 -11.61
CA PRO A 132 -19.67 -6.22 -10.44
C PRO A 132 -19.71 -4.73 -10.06
N VAL A 133 -20.91 -4.25 -9.74
CA VAL A 133 -21.12 -2.85 -9.34
C VAL A 133 -20.66 -2.61 -7.89
N THR A 134 -20.66 -3.67 -7.07
CA THR A 134 -20.34 -3.59 -5.64
C THR A 134 -19.25 -4.60 -5.26
N PHE A 135 -18.50 -4.28 -4.22
CA PHE A 135 -17.51 -5.19 -3.66
C PHE A 135 -18.17 -6.21 -2.72
N GLY A 136 -17.88 -7.49 -2.96
CA GLY A 136 -18.41 -8.59 -2.14
C GLY A 136 -18.83 -9.78 -3.00
N PRO A 137 -19.47 -10.78 -2.38
CA PRO A 137 -20.00 -11.92 -3.11
C PRO A 137 -20.90 -11.46 -4.27
N TYR A 138 -20.69 -12.06 -5.43
CA TYR A 138 -21.41 -11.70 -6.66
C TYR A 138 -22.25 -12.87 -7.16
N ILE A 139 -22.14 -13.23 -8.43
CA ILE A 139 -23.00 -14.30 -9.02
C ILE A 139 -22.73 -15.67 -8.41
N GLU A 140 -21.55 -15.94 -7.86
CA GLU A 140 -21.19 -17.22 -7.25
C GLU A 140 -22.12 -17.63 -6.12
N THR A 141 -22.71 -16.67 -5.41
CA THR A 141 -23.67 -16.96 -4.31
C THR A 141 -24.98 -17.54 -4.81
N GLN A 142 -25.35 -17.32 -6.07
CA GLN A 142 -26.52 -17.88 -6.72
C GLN A 142 -26.13 -19.07 -7.61
N LEU A 143 -25.06 -18.93 -8.38
CA LEU A 143 -24.57 -19.90 -9.35
C LEU A 143 -24.16 -21.22 -8.70
N ASP A 144 -23.29 -21.18 -7.65
CA ASP A 144 -22.71 -22.39 -7.05
C ASP A 144 -23.73 -23.28 -6.32
N PRO A 145 -24.65 -22.76 -5.48
CA PRO A 145 -25.70 -23.58 -4.89
C PRO A 145 -26.62 -24.21 -5.94
N ALA A 146 -26.98 -23.47 -6.99
CA ALA A 146 -27.86 -23.97 -8.03
C ALA A 146 -27.19 -25.06 -8.89
N LEU A 147 -25.90 -24.87 -9.24
CA LEU A 147 -25.11 -25.93 -9.89
C LEU A 147 -25.05 -27.19 -9.02
N THR A 148 -24.77 -27.04 -7.72
CA THR A 148 -24.65 -28.15 -6.77
C THR A 148 -25.99 -28.91 -6.64
N GLU A 149 -27.12 -28.21 -6.56
CA GLU A 149 -28.45 -28.82 -6.45
C GLU A 149 -28.82 -29.56 -7.74
N ALA A 150 -28.61 -28.95 -8.90
CA ALA A 150 -28.89 -29.55 -10.20
C ALA A 150 -28.00 -30.77 -10.46
N ALA A 151 -26.72 -30.71 -10.13
CA ALA A 151 -25.80 -31.83 -10.26
C ALA A 151 -26.21 -33.00 -9.36
N ARG A 152 -26.53 -32.72 -8.09
CA ARG A 152 -27.02 -33.75 -7.16
C ARG A 152 -28.30 -34.41 -7.65
N ALA A 153 -29.24 -33.64 -8.21
CA ALA A 153 -30.48 -34.16 -8.81
C ALA A 153 -30.22 -35.08 -10.01
N ALA A 154 -29.19 -34.80 -10.81
CA ALA A 154 -28.71 -35.62 -11.91
C ALA A 154 -27.85 -36.82 -11.48
N GLY A 155 -27.45 -36.88 -10.20
CA GLY A 155 -26.50 -37.87 -9.68
C GLY A 155 -25.07 -37.62 -10.13
N PHE A 156 -24.70 -36.35 -10.30
CA PHE A 156 -23.38 -35.86 -10.69
C PHE A 156 -22.75 -35.08 -9.53
N GLU A 157 -21.44 -34.83 -9.63
CA GLU A 157 -20.71 -33.90 -8.78
C GLU A 157 -20.46 -32.60 -9.53
N SER A 158 -20.42 -31.47 -8.83
CA SER A 158 -20.09 -30.18 -9.43
C SER A 158 -19.24 -29.34 -8.51
N GLY A 159 -18.53 -28.40 -9.09
CA GLY A 159 -17.75 -27.38 -8.40
C GLY A 159 -17.66 -26.10 -9.21
N LEU A 160 -17.32 -25.03 -8.54
CA LEU A 160 -17.09 -23.73 -9.16
C LEU A 160 -15.73 -23.23 -8.75
N THR A 161 -14.91 -22.73 -9.70
CA THR A 161 -13.61 -22.14 -9.43
C THR A 161 -13.40 -20.91 -10.32
N SER A 162 -12.49 -20.03 -9.96
CA SER A 162 -12.01 -18.93 -10.80
C SER A 162 -10.74 -18.34 -10.19
N TYR A 163 -10.01 -17.59 -11.01
CA TYR A 163 -8.86 -16.82 -10.48
C TYR A 163 -9.29 -15.89 -9.34
N GLY A 164 -10.41 -15.17 -9.51
CA GLY A 164 -10.95 -14.25 -8.51
C GLY A 164 -11.29 -14.94 -7.18
N LEU A 165 -11.99 -16.08 -7.24
CA LEU A 165 -12.36 -16.86 -6.05
C LEU A 165 -11.15 -17.42 -5.29
N LEU A 166 -10.14 -17.88 -6.02
CA LEU A 166 -8.90 -18.41 -5.44
C LEU A 166 -8.05 -17.28 -4.83
N SER A 167 -7.92 -16.14 -5.51
CA SER A 167 -7.13 -15.00 -5.04
C SER A 167 -7.74 -14.28 -3.84
N ALA A 168 -9.07 -14.35 -3.67
CA ALA A 168 -9.78 -13.81 -2.52
C ALA A 168 -9.50 -14.57 -1.20
N GLY A 169 -8.80 -15.71 -1.26
CA GLY A 169 -8.47 -16.53 -0.09
C GLY A 169 -9.53 -17.60 0.23
N GLY A 170 -10.32 -17.99 -0.76
CA GLY A 170 -11.38 -19.00 -0.62
C GLY A 170 -12.53 -18.53 0.26
N ASP A 171 -13.18 -19.48 0.97
CA ASP A 171 -14.35 -19.23 1.82
C ASP A 171 -14.04 -18.54 3.17
N GLN A 172 -12.85 -17.96 3.33
CA GLN A 172 -12.52 -17.23 4.57
C GLN A 172 -13.30 -15.91 4.59
N GLU A 173 -14.27 -15.81 5.50
CA GLU A 173 -14.89 -14.55 5.87
C GLU A 173 -13.80 -13.59 6.36
N GLY A 174 -13.41 -12.64 5.54
CA GLY A 174 -12.39 -11.66 5.86
C GLY A 174 -12.80 -10.77 7.03
N SER A 175 -11.85 -10.39 7.87
CA SER A 175 -12.10 -9.37 8.87
C SER A 175 -12.52 -8.07 8.17
N SER A 176 -13.56 -7.42 8.67
CA SER A 176 -13.97 -6.13 8.12
C SER A 176 -12.88 -5.07 8.38
N VAL A 177 -12.73 -4.07 7.49
CA VAL A 177 -11.80 -2.92 7.70
C VAL A 177 -11.99 -2.26 9.07
N LEU A 178 -13.21 -2.34 9.63
CA LEU A 178 -13.49 -1.86 10.98
C LEU A 178 -12.73 -2.67 12.04
N VAL A 179 -12.73 -4.00 11.93
CA VAL A 179 -12.02 -4.89 12.87
C VAL A 179 -10.52 -4.65 12.78
N GLU A 180 -9.96 -4.59 11.59
CA GLU A 180 -8.54 -4.27 11.37
C GLU A 180 -8.16 -2.90 11.95
N THR A 181 -9.01 -1.88 11.73
CA THR A 181 -8.80 -0.54 12.30
C THR A 181 -8.87 -0.56 13.84
N LEU A 182 -9.75 -1.36 14.44
CA LEU A 182 -9.83 -1.51 15.89
C LEU A 182 -8.62 -2.25 16.47
N ILE A 183 -8.12 -3.27 15.80
CA ILE A 183 -6.87 -3.98 16.17
C ILE A 183 -5.69 -3.01 16.13
N ALA A 184 -5.55 -2.25 15.04
CA ALA A 184 -4.54 -1.22 14.89
C ALA A 184 -4.63 -0.15 15.98
N ALA A 185 -5.84 0.36 16.25
CA ALA A 185 -6.09 1.34 17.30
C ALA A 185 -5.78 0.80 18.70
N GLY A 186 -6.09 -0.47 18.96
CA GLY A 186 -5.73 -1.16 20.21
C GLY A 186 -4.22 -1.25 20.41
N GLY A 187 -3.48 -1.68 19.40
CA GLY A 187 -2.01 -1.69 19.41
C GLY A 187 -1.41 -0.30 19.61
N ALA A 188 -1.92 0.70 18.89
CA ALA A 188 -1.51 2.08 19.04
C ALA A 188 -1.80 2.61 20.47
N LEU A 189 -2.96 2.30 21.03
CA LEU A 189 -3.33 2.70 22.40
C LEU A 189 -2.37 2.12 23.44
N LEU A 190 -1.99 0.84 23.32
CA LEU A 190 -1.01 0.22 24.22
C LEU A 190 0.33 0.95 24.19
N VAL A 191 0.84 1.28 22.99
CA VAL A 191 2.07 2.06 22.84
C VAL A 191 1.93 3.45 23.43
N LEU A 192 0.83 4.16 23.17
CA LEU A 192 0.57 5.50 23.70
C LEU A 192 0.44 5.50 25.22
N LEU A 193 -0.22 4.50 25.80
CA LEU A 193 -0.28 4.33 27.26
C LEU A 193 1.10 4.09 27.86
N PHE A 194 1.94 3.31 27.18
CA PHE A 194 3.33 3.11 27.61
C PHE A 194 4.16 4.40 27.51
N VAL A 195 3.95 5.20 26.47
CA VAL A 195 4.67 6.47 26.24
C VAL A 195 4.25 7.55 27.22
N TYR A 196 2.95 7.82 27.31
CA TYR A 196 2.43 8.93 28.11
C TYR A 196 2.17 8.55 29.56
N ALA A 197 1.87 7.29 29.85
CA ALA A 197 1.48 6.80 31.17
C ALA A 197 0.40 7.71 31.82
N SER A 198 -0.59 8.12 31.02
CA SER A 198 -1.69 9.02 31.41
C SER A 198 -2.87 8.88 30.43
N PHE A 199 -4.05 9.38 30.81
CA PHE A 199 -5.23 9.42 29.93
C PHE A 199 -5.02 10.30 28.68
N LEU A 200 -3.93 11.06 28.62
CA LEU A 200 -3.52 11.82 27.45
C LEU A 200 -3.31 10.91 26.21
N ALA A 201 -3.07 9.60 26.42
CA ALA A 201 -2.96 8.60 25.35
C ALA A 201 -4.22 8.49 24.46
N LEU A 202 -5.40 8.86 24.99
CA LEU A 202 -6.65 8.82 24.24
C LEU A 202 -6.78 9.99 23.24
N LEU A 203 -6.04 11.08 23.46
CA LEU A 203 -6.16 12.28 22.63
C LEU A 203 -5.68 12.08 21.19
N PRO A 204 -4.50 11.46 20.93
CA PRO A 204 -4.09 11.12 19.57
C PRO A 204 -5.06 10.20 18.83
N LEU A 205 -5.68 9.23 19.52
CA LEU A 205 -6.71 8.36 18.93
C LEU A 205 -7.97 9.12 18.53
N LEU A 206 -8.42 10.06 19.39
CA LEU A 206 -9.54 10.94 19.06
C LEU A 206 -9.22 11.77 17.79
N ILE A 207 -8.02 12.35 17.72
CA ILE A 207 -7.57 13.13 16.58
C ILE A 207 -7.53 12.26 15.31
N ALA A 208 -7.05 11.02 15.42
CA ALA A 208 -7.03 10.07 14.31
C ALA A 208 -8.46 9.73 13.84
N GLY A 209 -9.38 9.44 14.75
CA GLY A 209 -10.77 9.17 14.39
C GLY A 209 -11.44 10.35 13.67
N VAL A 210 -11.21 11.58 14.15
CA VAL A 210 -11.69 12.80 13.46
C VAL A 210 -11.05 12.92 12.07
N SER A 211 -9.74 12.70 11.94
CA SER A 211 -9.02 12.80 10.66
C SER A 211 -9.53 11.79 9.65
N ILE A 212 -9.71 10.52 10.04
CA ILE A 212 -10.21 9.44 9.19
C ILE A 212 -11.61 9.75 8.68
N LEU A 213 -12.53 10.07 9.59
CA LEU A 213 -13.93 10.33 9.23
C LEU A 213 -14.10 11.56 8.34
N VAL A 214 -13.36 12.62 8.61
CA VAL A 214 -13.38 13.82 7.74
C VAL A 214 -12.74 13.52 6.39
N THR A 215 -11.71 12.70 6.35
CA THR A 215 -11.13 12.26 5.06
C THR A 215 -12.14 11.43 4.26
N PHE A 216 -12.87 10.49 4.88
CA PHE A 216 -13.94 9.76 4.22
C PHE A 216 -15.03 10.68 3.66
N MET A 217 -15.42 11.72 4.41
CA MET A 217 -16.38 12.72 3.92
C MET A 217 -15.84 13.44 2.66
N LEU A 218 -14.57 13.82 2.64
CA LEU A 218 -13.96 14.46 1.47
C LEU A 218 -13.83 13.49 0.30
N VAL A 219 -13.52 12.22 0.56
CA VAL A 219 -13.48 11.15 -0.46
C VAL A 219 -14.88 10.91 -1.03
N LEU A 220 -15.94 10.92 -0.21
CA LEU A 220 -17.31 10.87 -0.72
C LEU A 220 -17.62 12.05 -1.66
N GLY A 221 -17.13 13.26 -1.34
CA GLY A 221 -17.20 14.39 -2.26
C GLY A 221 -16.41 14.15 -3.55
N LEU A 222 -15.25 13.49 -3.46
CA LEU A 222 -14.41 13.16 -4.62
C LEU A 222 -15.09 12.16 -5.56
N THR A 223 -15.85 11.17 -5.02
CA THR A 223 -16.59 10.19 -5.84
C THR A 223 -17.68 10.80 -6.73
N THR A 224 -18.01 12.08 -6.59
CA THR A 224 -18.92 12.78 -7.51
C THR A 224 -18.23 13.26 -8.78
N PHE A 225 -16.91 13.26 -8.82
CA PHE A 225 -16.11 13.76 -9.94
C PHE A 225 -15.23 12.69 -10.59
N THR A 226 -14.90 11.63 -9.87
CA THR A 226 -14.02 10.56 -10.36
C THR A 226 -14.27 9.28 -9.58
N ASP A 227 -14.01 8.15 -10.22
CA ASP A 227 -14.02 6.86 -9.54
C ASP A 227 -12.86 6.77 -8.54
N VAL A 228 -13.15 6.22 -7.37
CA VAL A 228 -12.17 6.06 -6.30
C VAL A 228 -12.01 4.59 -5.95
N SER A 229 -10.80 4.08 -6.13
CA SER A 229 -10.48 2.68 -5.85
C SER A 229 -10.79 2.28 -4.41
N ILE A 230 -11.33 1.08 -4.23
CA ILE A 230 -11.59 0.46 -2.91
C ILE A 230 -10.34 0.41 -2.03
N ILE A 231 -9.15 0.32 -2.60
CA ILE A 231 -7.88 0.30 -1.85
C ILE A 231 -7.74 1.56 -0.99
N VAL A 232 -8.29 2.70 -1.44
CA VAL A 232 -8.31 3.96 -0.69
C VAL A 232 -8.99 3.81 0.67
N LYS A 233 -10.00 2.95 0.81
CA LYS A 233 -10.67 2.67 2.08
C LYS A 233 -9.69 2.19 3.16
N PHE A 234 -8.84 1.21 2.80
CA PHE A 234 -7.80 0.69 3.70
C PHE A 234 -6.73 1.74 3.98
N LEU A 235 -6.31 2.48 2.95
CA LEU A 235 -5.30 3.52 3.10
C LEU A 235 -5.77 4.63 4.05
N VAL A 236 -7.00 5.14 3.88
CA VAL A 236 -7.55 6.18 4.75
C VAL A 236 -7.70 5.69 6.18
N ALA A 237 -8.22 4.49 6.40
CA ALA A 237 -8.44 3.96 7.73
C ALA A 237 -7.12 3.72 8.49
N LEU A 238 -6.19 2.98 7.90
CA LEU A 238 -5.04 2.45 8.61
C LEU A 238 -3.82 3.38 8.56
N ILE A 239 -3.53 3.98 7.39
CA ILE A 239 -2.47 4.99 7.28
C ILE A 239 -2.92 6.28 7.97
N GLY A 240 -4.18 6.66 7.81
CA GLY A 240 -4.76 7.81 8.49
C GLY A 240 -4.66 7.70 10.01
N LEU A 241 -4.90 6.51 10.57
CA LEU A 241 -4.71 6.23 11.99
C LEU A 241 -3.24 6.51 12.40
N GLY A 242 -2.30 5.89 11.71
CA GLY A 242 -0.87 6.01 12.03
C GLY A 242 -0.35 7.43 11.93
N VAL A 243 -0.60 8.11 10.81
CA VAL A 243 -0.11 9.47 10.52
C VAL A 243 -0.71 10.51 11.49
N ALA A 244 -2.02 10.44 11.76
CA ALA A 244 -2.66 11.39 12.67
C ALA A 244 -2.20 11.23 14.12
N ILE A 245 -1.99 9.98 14.57
CA ILE A 245 -1.43 9.71 15.91
C ILE A 245 -0.01 10.26 15.99
N ASP A 246 0.80 10.03 14.97
CA ASP A 246 2.19 10.45 14.94
C ASP A 246 2.35 11.96 15.01
N TYR A 247 1.63 12.70 14.18
CA TYR A 247 1.65 14.17 14.23
C TYR A 247 1.14 14.70 15.57
N SER A 248 0.15 14.04 16.15
CA SER A 248 -0.34 14.36 17.49
C SER A 248 0.73 14.10 18.55
N LEU A 249 1.47 12.99 18.45
CA LEU A 249 2.53 12.61 19.36
C LEU A 249 3.63 13.67 19.41
N ILE A 250 4.04 14.20 18.25
CA ILE A 250 5.05 15.26 18.15
C ILE A 250 4.61 16.53 18.88
N LEU A 251 3.36 16.99 18.64
CA LEU A 251 2.85 18.22 19.23
C LEU A 251 2.60 18.07 20.75
N VAL A 252 1.99 16.95 21.16
CA VAL A 252 1.71 16.67 22.58
C VAL A 252 2.98 16.51 23.40
N SER A 253 3.99 15.80 22.87
CA SER A 253 5.28 15.66 23.57
C SER A 253 5.95 17.00 23.75
N ARG A 254 5.92 17.88 22.74
CA ARG A 254 6.46 19.23 22.86
C ARG A 254 5.70 20.09 23.86
N TRP A 255 4.37 20.02 23.86
CA TRP A 255 3.54 20.71 24.86
C TRP A 255 3.85 20.26 26.29
N ARG A 256 4.04 18.94 26.54
CA ARG A 256 4.45 18.43 27.85
C ARG A 256 5.84 18.91 28.27
N GLU A 257 6.81 18.93 27.35
CA GLU A 257 8.16 19.43 27.57
C GLU A 257 8.11 20.91 28.02
N GLU A 258 7.36 21.76 27.33
CA GLU A 258 7.25 23.18 27.67
C GLU A 258 6.55 23.42 29.01
N ARG A 259 5.57 22.60 29.35
CA ARG A 259 4.95 22.61 30.67
C ARG A 259 5.89 22.15 31.79
N ALA A 260 6.75 21.20 31.51
CA ALA A 260 7.80 20.76 32.45
C ALA A 260 8.83 21.86 32.73
N HIS A 261 9.06 22.76 31.77
CA HIS A 261 9.89 23.95 31.93
C HIS A 261 9.18 25.11 32.68
N GLY A 262 7.98 24.88 33.23
CA GLY A 262 7.27 25.86 34.07
C GLY A 262 6.40 26.86 33.31
N ARG A 263 6.20 26.71 31.99
CA ARG A 263 5.30 27.58 31.21
C ARG A 263 3.84 27.34 31.56
N SER A 264 3.03 28.39 31.44
CA SER A 264 1.58 28.28 31.54
C SER A 264 1.03 27.35 30.45
N ASN A 265 -0.19 26.80 30.63
CA ASN A 265 -0.79 25.89 29.68
C ASN A 265 -0.91 26.48 28.27
N GLU A 266 -1.40 27.71 28.17
CA GLU A 266 -1.61 28.38 26.88
C GLU A 266 -0.28 28.75 26.21
N GLU A 267 0.73 29.21 26.97
CA GLU A 267 2.06 29.48 26.44
C GLU A 267 2.76 28.21 25.96
N ALA A 268 2.60 27.08 26.68
CA ALA A 268 3.14 25.80 26.28
C ALA A 268 2.55 25.33 24.93
N VAL A 269 1.24 25.53 24.71
CA VAL A 269 0.60 25.26 23.42
C VAL A 269 1.14 26.16 22.31
N VAL A 270 1.29 27.46 22.57
CA VAL A 270 1.80 28.41 21.56
C VAL A 270 3.23 28.06 21.15
N VAL A 271 4.10 27.72 22.11
CA VAL A 271 5.48 27.35 21.83
C VAL A 271 5.55 25.99 21.10
N ALA A 272 4.74 25.01 21.51
CA ALA A 272 4.64 23.73 20.82
C ALA A 272 4.20 23.92 19.36
N MET A 273 3.19 24.74 19.11
CA MET A 273 2.75 25.08 17.75
C MET A 273 3.85 25.79 16.94
N LYS A 274 4.59 26.71 17.58
CA LYS A 274 5.68 27.44 16.90
C LYS A 274 6.84 26.53 16.49
N THR A 275 7.13 25.47 17.22
CA THR A 275 8.24 24.54 16.97
C THR A 275 7.77 23.27 16.27
N ALA A 276 7.06 22.41 16.99
CA ALA A 276 6.56 21.13 16.49
C ALA A 276 5.53 21.32 15.37
N GLY A 277 4.70 22.36 15.42
CA GLY A 277 3.69 22.63 14.38
C GLY A 277 4.29 22.93 13.00
N HIS A 278 5.48 23.56 12.91
CA HIS A 278 6.17 23.73 11.62
C HIS A 278 6.68 22.39 11.08
N ALA A 279 7.19 21.53 11.96
CA ALA A 279 7.65 20.20 11.56
C ALA A 279 6.49 19.35 11.03
N VAL A 280 5.35 19.32 11.75
CA VAL A 280 4.12 18.61 11.34
C VAL A 280 3.61 19.11 9.98
N MET A 281 3.60 20.43 9.77
CA MET A 281 3.15 21.00 8.51
C MET A 281 4.09 20.63 7.35
N ALA A 282 5.41 20.73 7.55
CA ALA A 282 6.39 20.37 6.53
C ALA A 282 6.29 18.87 6.17
N SER A 283 6.20 18.01 7.18
CA SER A 283 6.02 16.58 7.07
C SER A 283 4.77 16.21 6.27
N GLY A 284 3.60 16.69 6.68
CA GLY A 284 2.35 16.39 5.98
C GLY A 284 2.33 16.86 4.53
N VAL A 285 2.95 17.99 4.22
CA VAL A 285 3.09 18.47 2.84
C VAL A 285 3.99 17.54 2.04
N THR A 286 5.09 17.06 2.61
CA THR A 286 6.01 16.13 1.91
C THR A 286 5.32 14.81 1.59
N VAL A 287 4.58 14.23 2.55
CA VAL A 287 3.79 13.00 2.31
C VAL A 287 2.73 13.24 1.23
N ALA A 288 2.01 14.35 1.32
CA ALA A 288 0.99 14.70 0.33
C ALA A 288 1.57 14.82 -1.08
N ILE A 289 2.75 15.44 -1.25
CA ILE A 289 3.43 15.57 -2.55
C ILE A 289 3.88 14.19 -3.06
N SER A 290 4.41 13.32 -2.19
CA SER A 290 4.83 11.97 -2.59
C SER A 290 3.65 11.15 -3.13
N LEU A 291 2.50 11.23 -2.48
CA LEU A 291 1.29 10.53 -2.94
C LEU A 291 0.71 11.16 -4.21
N LEU A 292 0.76 12.49 -4.31
CA LEU A 292 0.30 13.19 -5.50
C LEU A 292 1.09 12.80 -6.77
N ALA A 293 2.32 12.32 -6.63
CA ALA A 293 3.12 11.86 -7.76
C ALA A 293 2.51 10.63 -8.48
N LEU A 294 1.65 9.87 -7.82
CA LEU A 294 0.87 8.79 -8.45
C LEU A 294 -0.05 9.29 -9.58
N LEU A 295 -0.40 10.60 -9.61
CA LEU A 295 -1.17 11.20 -10.70
C LEU A 295 -0.47 11.16 -12.06
N ILE A 296 0.85 11.02 -12.09
CA ILE A 296 1.64 10.95 -13.32
C ILE A 296 1.40 9.64 -14.06
N LEU A 297 1.05 8.59 -13.31
CA LEU A 297 0.81 7.27 -13.87
C LEU A 297 -0.55 7.24 -14.59
N PRO A 298 -0.66 6.59 -15.76
CA PRO A 298 -1.88 6.59 -16.56
C PRO A 298 -2.92 5.56 -16.09
N VAL A 299 -2.93 5.21 -14.81
CA VAL A 299 -3.84 4.22 -14.20
C VAL A 299 -4.84 4.95 -13.30
N PRO A 300 -6.15 4.96 -13.62
CA PRO A 300 -7.18 5.64 -12.83
C PRO A 300 -7.18 5.25 -11.36
N ALA A 301 -7.06 3.95 -11.05
CA ALA A 301 -6.98 3.46 -9.68
C ALA A 301 -5.79 4.09 -8.91
N LEU A 302 -4.59 4.13 -9.49
CA LEU A 302 -3.41 4.74 -8.86
C LEU A 302 -3.56 6.26 -8.73
N ARG A 303 -4.20 6.94 -9.71
CA ARG A 303 -4.51 8.37 -9.62
C ARG A 303 -5.47 8.66 -8.48
N SER A 304 -6.53 7.87 -8.35
CA SER A 304 -7.49 8.01 -7.24
C SER A 304 -6.82 7.80 -5.87
N MET A 305 -5.91 6.82 -5.77
CA MET A 305 -5.09 6.61 -4.58
C MET A 305 -4.18 7.81 -4.30
N GLY A 306 -3.62 8.43 -5.33
CA GLY A 306 -2.78 9.63 -5.20
C GLY A 306 -3.56 10.81 -4.63
N VAL A 307 -4.73 11.11 -5.19
CA VAL A 307 -5.59 12.23 -4.75
C VAL A 307 -6.17 11.97 -3.36
N ALA A 308 -6.82 10.83 -3.18
CA ALA A 308 -7.44 10.49 -1.89
C ALA A 308 -6.40 10.28 -0.79
N GLY A 309 -5.28 9.62 -1.13
CA GLY A 309 -4.14 9.44 -0.23
C GLY A 309 -3.53 10.76 0.22
N MET A 310 -3.41 11.77 -0.66
CA MET A 310 -2.96 13.12 -0.31
C MET A 310 -3.87 13.79 0.73
N LEU A 311 -5.18 13.52 0.71
CA LEU A 311 -6.11 14.12 1.69
C LEU A 311 -5.80 13.68 3.11
N ILE A 312 -5.32 12.45 3.32
CA ILE A 312 -5.01 11.88 4.64
C ILE A 312 -4.03 12.76 5.44
N PRO A 313 -2.79 13.02 4.98
CA PRO A 313 -1.86 13.84 5.71
C PRO A 313 -2.31 15.30 5.81
N LEU A 314 -2.97 15.85 4.80
CA LEU A 314 -3.43 17.23 4.82
C LEU A 314 -4.54 17.46 5.87
N VAL A 315 -5.53 16.57 5.93
CA VAL A 315 -6.58 16.60 6.96
C VAL A 315 -5.97 16.38 8.34
N SER A 316 -5.08 15.42 8.49
CA SER A 316 -4.39 15.15 9.76
C SER A 316 -3.61 16.36 10.25
N VAL A 317 -2.89 17.05 9.38
CA VAL A 317 -2.19 18.32 9.71
C VAL A 317 -3.21 19.38 10.14
N ALA A 318 -4.31 19.54 9.42
CA ALA A 318 -5.34 20.53 9.77
C ALA A 318 -5.96 20.24 11.15
N VAL A 319 -6.30 18.99 11.44
CA VAL A 319 -6.84 18.56 12.75
C VAL A 319 -5.81 18.79 13.86
N VAL A 320 -4.56 18.38 13.65
CA VAL A 320 -3.47 18.49 14.63
C VAL A 320 -3.07 19.94 14.90
N LEU A 321 -3.16 20.83 13.91
CA LEU A 321 -2.80 22.23 14.09
C LEU A 321 -3.97 23.11 14.56
N THR A 322 -5.19 22.60 14.60
CA THR A 322 -6.37 23.38 15.01
C THR A 322 -7.12 22.74 16.17
N LEU A 323 -7.67 21.53 16.02
CA LEU A 323 -8.43 20.86 17.07
C LEU A 323 -7.55 20.46 18.26
N LEU A 324 -6.39 19.85 18.02
CA LEU A 324 -5.52 19.38 19.10
C LEU A 324 -5.06 20.52 20.03
N PRO A 325 -4.60 21.70 19.56
CA PRO A 325 -4.30 22.85 20.43
C PRO A 325 -5.51 23.36 21.22
N ALA A 326 -6.70 23.38 20.61
CA ALA A 326 -7.94 23.77 21.29
C ALA A 326 -8.28 22.81 22.44
N LEU A 327 -8.10 21.49 22.23
CA LEU A 327 -8.31 20.47 23.26
C LEU A 327 -7.21 20.51 24.34
N LEU A 328 -5.95 20.64 23.98
CA LEU A 328 -4.85 20.77 24.95
C LEU A 328 -5.00 21.99 25.85
N SER A 329 -5.47 23.12 25.30
CA SER A 329 -5.70 24.33 26.08
C SER A 329 -6.87 24.19 27.06
N SER A 330 -7.89 23.39 26.71
CA SER A 330 -9.14 23.27 27.47
C SER A 330 -9.08 22.14 28.51
N VAL A 331 -8.75 20.90 28.04
CA VAL A 331 -8.82 19.68 28.87
C VAL A 331 -7.44 19.03 29.12
N GLY A 332 -6.41 19.45 28.37
CA GLY A 332 -5.08 18.84 28.43
C GLY A 332 -4.54 18.63 29.84
N PRO A 333 -4.52 19.67 30.73
CA PRO A 333 -4.03 19.52 32.09
C PRO A 333 -4.78 18.51 32.95
N ARG A 334 -6.08 18.26 32.67
CA ARG A 334 -6.93 17.33 33.41
C ARG A 334 -6.71 15.88 32.98
N ILE A 335 -6.53 15.65 31.67
CA ILE A 335 -6.30 14.30 31.13
C ILE A 335 -4.82 13.86 31.20
N ASP A 336 -3.90 14.78 31.50
CA ASP A 336 -2.49 14.48 31.78
C ASP A 336 -2.31 13.95 33.22
N TYR A 337 -3.16 13.00 33.60
CA TYR A 337 -3.16 12.33 34.91
C TYR A 337 -3.35 10.81 34.69
N PRO A 338 -2.71 9.94 35.50
CA PRO A 338 -1.63 10.24 36.44
C PRO A 338 -0.30 10.58 35.73
N ARG A 339 0.47 11.53 36.25
CA ARG A 339 1.79 11.90 35.73
C ARG A 339 2.88 10.97 36.29
N ILE A 340 2.94 9.75 35.79
CA ILE A 340 3.93 8.77 36.25
C ILE A 340 5.33 9.06 35.70
N ARG A 341 5.43 9.69 34.53
CA ARG A 341 6.72 10.02 33.88
C ARG A 341 7.02 11.50 33.89
N LYS A 342 8.25 11.86 34.30
CA LYS A 342 8.80 13.21 34.19
C LYS A 342 9.37 13.39 32.79
N GLU A 343 8.93 14.43 32.09
CA GLU A 343 9.49 14.84 30.80
C GLU A 343 10.42 16.03 30.98
N GLY A 344 11.30 16.29 29.99
CA GLY A 344 12.22 17.45 30.02
C GLY A 344 13.71 17.08 29.99
N THR A 345 14.07 15.80 30.18
CA THR A 345 15.47 15.36 30.09
C THR A 345 15.69 14.44 28.89
N ALA A 346 16.81 14.62 28.19
CA ALA A 346 17.25 13.68 27.18
C ALA A 346 17.30 12.25 27.74
N SER A 347 16.80 11.28 26.96
CA SER A 347 16.81 9.88 27.37
C SER A 347 18.23 9.40 27.60
N ARG A 348 18.54 8.94 28.83
CA ARG A 348 19.88 8.42 29.19
C ARG A 348 20.28 7.27 28.28
N GLY A 349 19.38 6.35 27.97
CA GLY A 349 19.63 5.21 27.08
C GLY A 349 19.96 5.65 25.65
N TRP A 350 19.13 6.53 25.06
CA TRP A 350 19.36 7.03 23.71
C TRP A 350 20.61 7.90 23.62
N SER A 351 20.91 8.71 24.64
CA SER A 351 22.16 9.47 24.67
C SER A 351 23.39 8.57 24.84
N ALA A 352 23.31 7.48 25.60
CA ALA A 352 24.35 6.47 25.69
C ALA A 352 24.59 5.75 24.37
N TRP A 353 23.49 5.34 23.69
CA TRP A 353 23.52 4.75 22.36
C TRP A 353 24.19 5.69 21.34
N ALA A 354 23.78 6.95 21.29
CA ALA A 354 24.38 7.94 20.38
C ALA A 354 25.88 8.15 20.67
N ARG A 355 26.30 8.20 21.94
CA ARG A 355 27.72 8.26 22.31
C ARG A 355 28.50 7.06 21.80
N LEU A 356 27.95 5.85 21.91
CA LEU A 356 28.56 4.63 21.38
C LEU A 356 28.77 4.72 19.87
N ILE A 357 27.74 5.17 19.14
CA ILE A 357 27.80 5.34 17.67
C ILE A 357 28.84 6.38 17.29
N VAL A 358 28.85 7.55 17.93
CA VAL A 358 29.81 8.61 17.65
C VAL A 358 31.25 8.15 17.92
N ARG A 359 31.45 7.37 18.99
CA ARG A 359 32.76 6.79 19.34
C ARG A 359 33.25 5.76 18.33
N HIS A 360 32.35 4.92 17.82
CA HIS A 360 32.63 3.79 16.90
C HIS A 360 31.99 4.00 15.52
N ARG A 361 31.95 5.25 15.03
CA ARG A 361 31.21 5.67 13.84
C ARG A 361 31.49 4.84 12.58
N VAL A 362 32.75 4.41 12.36
CA VAL A 362 33.10 3.57 11.20
C VAL A 362 32.50 2.16 11.31
N ILE A 363 32.63 1.54 12.49
CA ILE A 363 32.06 0.20 12.74
C ILE A 363 30.53 0.25 12.63
N ALA A 364 29.90 1.26 13.24
CA ALA A 364 28.45 1.44 13.17
C ALA A 364 27.96 1.62 11.73
N THR A 365 28.67 2.42 10.92
CA THR A 365 28.36 2.58 9.49
C THR A 365 28.54 1.28 8.73
N ALA A 366 29.65 0.58 8.91
CA ALA A 366 29.93 -0.68 8.22
C ALA A 366 28.91 -1.76 8.58
N THR A 367 28.59 -1.91 9.87
CA THR A 367 27.57 -2.88 10.32
C THR A 367 26.20 -2.58 9.70
N ALA A 368 25.75 -1.31 9.73
CA ALA A 368 24.48 -0.93 9.15
C ALA A 368 24.43 -1.16 7.63
N LEU A 369 25.50 -0.84 6.90
CA LEU A 369 25.58 -1.06 5.46
C LEU A 369 25.64 -2.54 5.11
N ILE A 370 26.31 -3.38 5.90
CA ILE A 370 26.33 -4.84 5.69
C ILE A 370 24.92 -5.41 5.90
N VAL A 371 24.26 -5.07 7.00
CA VAL A 371 22.90 -5.56 7.28
C VAL A 371 21.94 -5.10 6.20
N LEU A 372 21.99 -3.82 5.82
CA LEU A 372 21.16 -3.27 4.76
C LEU A 372 21.43 -3.95 3.41
N GLY A 373 22.71 -4.17 3.08
CA GLY A 373 23.14 -4.88 1.87
C GLY A 373 22.63 -6.33 1.80
N LEU A 374 22.66 -7.05 2.92
CA LEU A 374 22.10 -8.39 3.02
C LEU A 374 20.59 -8.40 2.80
N MET A 375 19.88 -7.39 3.34
CA MET A 375 18.45 -7.25 3.12
C MET A 375 18.11 -6.83 1.69
N ILE A 376 18.98 -6.08 1.02
CA ILE A 376 18.80 -5.68 -0.39
C ILE A 376 19.09 -6.85 -1.36
N ALA A 377 19.97 -7.75 -1.00
CA ALA A 377 20.44 -8.82 -1.91
C ALA A 377 19.30 -9.60 -2.62
N PRO A 378 18.19 -9.97 -1.95
CA PRO A 378 17.09 -10.68 -2.64
C PRO A 378 16.38 -9.85 -3.72
N VAL A 379 16.53 -8.52 -3.75
CA VAL A 379 15.92 -7.66 -4.81
C VAL A 379 16.38 -8.07 -6.21
N PHE A 380 17.60 -8.59 -6.34
CA PHE A 380 18.12 -9.05 -7.64
C PHE A 380 17.37 -10.27 -8.19
N SER A 381 16.58 -10.96 -7.35
CA SER A 381 15.67 -12.03 -7.74
C SER A 381 14.21 -11.56 -7.86
N LEU A 382 13.94 -10.24 -7.74
CA LEU A 382 12.60 -9.70 -7.82
C LEU A 382 11.97 -10.03 -9.17
N LYS A 383 10.89 -10.76 -9.12
CA LYS A 383 9.96 -10.94 -10.24
C LYS A 383 8.70 -10.14 -9.93
N ILE A 384 8.29 -9.31 -10.88
CA ILE A 384 7.05 -8.57 -10.78
C ILE A 384 6.06 -9.24 -11.71
N GLY A 385 4.90 -9.58 -11.18
CA GLY A 385 3.89 -10.31 -11.92
C GLY A 385 2.57 -10.31 -11.15
N PRO A 386 1.69 -11.26 -11.38
CA PRO A 386 0.40 -11.33 -10.68
C PRO A 386 0.49 -11.71 -9.20
N GLY A 387 1.66 -11.98 -8.66
CA GLY A 387 1.87 -12.21 -7.21
C GLY A 387 1.19 -13.42 -6.61
N SER A 388 0.76 -14.34 -7.46
CA SER A 388 0.09 -15.56 -7.05
C SER A 388 0.47 -16.68 -8.00
N SER A 389 1.45 -17.50 -7.59
CA SER A 389 1.58 -18.82 -8.19
C SER A 389 0.32 -19.63 -7.92
N LEU A 390 0.03 -20.61 -8.75
CA LEU A 390 -1.12 -21.50 -8.55
C LEU A 390 -1.13 -22.09 -7.13
N GLU A 391 0.04 -22.41 -6.59
CA GLU A 391 0.25 -22.95 -5.23
C GLU A 391 -0.08 -21.92 -4.13
N SER A 392 0.06 -20.62 -4.41
CA SER A 392 -0.20 -19.54 -3.44
C SER A 392 -1.64 -19.02 -3.47
N LEU A 393 -2.40 -19.31 -4.54
CA LEU A 393 -3.82 -18.95 -4.66
C LEU A 393 -4.73 -19.73 -3.69
N GLY A 394 -4.19 -20.71 -3.01
CA GLY A 394 -4.87 -21.54 -2.02
C GLY A 394 -4.47 -22.99 -2.24
N SER A 395 -3.82 -23.57 -1.25
CA SER A 395 -3.43 -24.98 -1.29
C SER A 395 -4.54 -25.91 -0.81
N ASN A 396 -5.67 -25.38 -0.34
CA ASN A 396 -6.75 -26.14 0.29
C ASN A 396 -8.10 -25.45 0.08
N GLY A 397 -9.15 -26.26 -0.03
CA GLY A 397 -10.54 -25.80 -0.06
C GLY A 397 -11.28 -26.16 -1.35
N PRO A 398 -12.63 -26.10 -1.33
CA PRO A 398 -13.46 -26.61 -2.42
C PRO A 398 -13.15 -25.98 -3.80
N ARG A 399 -12.73 -24.71 -3.82
CA ARG A 399 -12.39 -24.00 -5.07
C ARG A 399 -11.08 -24.52 -5.69
N PHE A 400 -10.09 -24.78 -4.85
CA PHE A 400 -8.83 -25.38 -5.28
C PHE A 400 -9.01 -26.86 -5.68
N ASP A 401 -9.75 -27.61 -4.90
CA ASP A 401 -10.05 -29.03 -5.20
C ASP A 401 -10.77 -29.17 -6.55
N THR A 402 -11.65 -28.20 -6.89
CA THR A 402 -12.31 -28.13 -8.19
C THR A 402 -11.31 -27.91 -9.32
N LEU A 403 -10.36 -26.99 -9.18
CA LEU A 403 -9.30 -26.77 -10.17
C LEU A 403 -8.39 -27.99 -10.28
N GLN A 404 -8.05 -28.60 -9.16
CA GLN A 404 -7.21 -29.81 -9.12
C GLN A 404 -7.90 -30.97 -9.85
N THR A 405 -9.22 -31.15 -9.71
CA THR A 405 -9.98 -32.16 -10.47
C THR A 405 -9.81 -32.01 -11.98
N LEU A 406 -9.76 -30.76 -12.48
CA LEU A 406 -9.50 -30.49 -13.89
C LEU A 406 -8.05 -30.81 -14.28
N THR A 407 -7.09 -30.36 -13.46
CA THR A 407 -5.68 -30.54 -13.77
C THR A 407 -5.25 -32.01 -13.70
N ASP A 408 -5.75 -32.77 -12.75
CA ASP A 408 -5.55 -34.22 -12.66
C ASP A 408 -6.16 -34.97 -13.85
N GLY A 409 -7.22 -34.37 -14.46
CA GLY A 409 -7.88 -34.87 -15.66
C GLY A 409 -7.24 -34.42 -16.99
N GLY A 410 -6.06 -33.77 -16.97
CA GLY A 410 -5.34 -33.35 -18.17
C GLY A 410 -5.71 -31.95 -18.70
N VAL A 411 -6.62 -31.22 -18.02
CA VAL A 411 -6.95 -29.83 -18.37
C VAL A 411 -5.95 -28.89 -17.72
N GLY A 412 -5.30 -28.02 -18.50
CA GLY A 412 -4.32 -27.08 -17.99
C GLY A 412 -4.91 -26.07 -17.02
N ALA A 413 -4.15 -25.70 -15.98
CA ALA A 413 -4.59 -24.72 -15.00
C ALA A 413 -4.83 -23.31 -15.59
N GLY A 414 -4.33 -23.04 -16.80
CA GLY A 414 -4.61 -21.79 -17.53
C GLY A 414 -6.09 -21.57 -17.88
N VAL A 415 -6.95 -22.57 -17.70
CA VAL A 415 -8.39 -22.44 -17.83
C VAL A 415 -8.99 -21.33 -16.99
N ILE A 416 -8.38 -20.98 -15.84
CA ILE A 416 -8.86 -19.88 -14.97
C ILE A 416 -8.41 -18.49 -15.43
N THR A 417 -7.57 -18.41 -16.46
CA THR A 417 -7.06 -17.15 -17.05
C THR A 417 -7.17 -17.19 -18.58
N PRO A 418 -8.38 -17.36 -19.13
CA PRO A 418 -8.56 -17.41 -20.58
C PRO A 418 -8.12 -16.09 -21.23
N ILE A 419 -7.80 -16.18 -22.52
CA ILE A 419 -7.54 -15.03 -23.39
C ILE A 419 -8.70 -14.95 -24.37
N GLU A 420 -9.35 -13.80 -24.47
CA GLU A 420 -10.43 -13.55 -25.43
C GLU A 420 -9.88 -12.73 -26.60
N VAL A 421 -10.09 -13.26 -27.79
CA VAL A 421 -9.69 -12.66 -29.05
C VAL A 421 -10.94 -12.21 -29.82
N LEU A 422 -11.08 -10.88 -29.98
CA LEU A 422 -12.18 -10.28 -30.72
C LEU A 422 -11.78 -10.12 -32.19
N VAL A 423 -12.56 -10.71 -33.06
CA VAL A 423 -12.33 -10.73 -34.51
C VAL A 423 -13.64 -10.60 -35.29
N PRO A 424 -13.62 -10.21 -36.57
CA PRO A 424 -14.78 -10.35 -37.44
C PRO A 424 -15.29 -11.80 -37.48
N ALA A 425 -16.60 -11.98 -37.45
CA ALA A 425 -17.21 -13.33 -37.44
C ALA A 425 -16.77 -14.23 -38.59
N ARG A 426 -16.47 -13.64 -39.76
CA ARG A 426 -15.96 -14.35 -40.94
C ARG A 426 -14.56 -14.96 -40.73
N ASP A 427 -13.74 -14.35 -39.85
CA ASP A 427 -12.36 -14.71 -39.62
C ASP A 427 -12.19 -15.57 -38.35
N ALA A 428 -13.25 -15.77 -37.57
CA ALA A 428 -13.21 -16.43 -36.26
C ALA A 428 -12.64 -17.86 -36.32
N GLY A 429 -12.99 -18.63 -37.34
CA GLY A 429 -12.48 -20.00 -37.51
C GLY A 429 -10.95 -20.01 -37.82
N ALA A 430 -10.49 -19.08 -38.62
CA ALA A 430 -9.06 -18.94 -38.93
C ALA A 430 -8.26 -18.47 -37.71
N ALA A 431 -8.80 -17.50 -36.95
CA ALA A 431 -8.22 -17.01 -35.70
C ALA A 431 -8.12 -18.11 -34.64
N ALA A 432 -9.19 -18.91 -34.45
CA ALA A 432 -9.20 -20.04 -33.52
C ALA A 432 -8.14 -21.10 -33.90
N GLN A 433 -8.01 -21.39 -35.20
CA GLN A 433 -7.00 -22.34 -35.68
C GLN A 433 -5.58 -21.81 -35.50
N ALA A 434 -5.34 -20.53 -35.78
CA ALA A 434 -4.06 -19.89 -35.58
C ALA A 434 -3.66 -19.89 -34.10
N ALA A 435 -4.57 -19.49 -33.20
CA ALA A 435 -4.33 -19.51 -31.75
C ALA A 435 -4.06 -20.92 -31.21
N ARG A 436 -4.80 -21.93 -31.69
CA ARG A 436 -4.59 -23.34 -31.32
C ARG A 436 -3.22 -23.88 -31.73
N GLY A 437 -2.60 -23.31 -32.76
CA GLY A 437 -1.25 -23.67 -33.21
C GLY A 437 -0.13 -23.11 -32.34
N VAL A 438 -0.42 -22.22 -31.42
CA VAL A 438 0.58 -21.59 -30.55
C VAL A 438 1.01 -22.54 -29.44
N ALA A 439 2.32 -22.64 -29.20
CA ALA A 439 2.85 -23.43 -28.11
C ALA A 439 2.36 -22.87 -26.76
N GLY A 440 1.87 -23.72 -25.87
CA GLY A 440 1.28 -23.30 -24.59
C GLY A 440 -0.22 -23.00 -24.63
N VAL A 441 -0.88 -23.09 -25.79
CA VAL A 441 -2.34 -23.09 -25.92
C VAL A 441 -2.85 -24.51 -25.91
N GLN A 442 -3.76 -24.83 -24.99
CA GLN A 442 -4.40 -26.14 -24.91
C GLN A 442 -5.66 -26.21 -25.77
N LEU A 443 -6.45 -25.16 -25.76
CA LEU A 443 -7.73 -25.10 -26.48
C LEU A 443 -7.95 -23.68 -27.01
N ALA A 444 -8.43 -23.57 -28.24
CA ALA A 444 -8.95 -22.31 -28.77
C ALA A 444 -10.23 -22.61 -29.57
N VAL A 445 -11.33 -21.97 -29.23
CA VAL A 445 -12.63 -22.24 -29.81
C VAL A 445 -13.32 -20.95 -30.23
N VAL A 446 -14.14 -21.02 -31.28
CA VAL A 446 -15.06 -19.93 -31.59
C VAL A 446 -16.18 -20.00 -30.55
N GLY A 447 -16.24 -18.99 -29.71
CA GLY A 447 -17.26 -18.87 -28.67
C GLY A 447 -18.53 -18.21 -29.18
N THR A 448 -18.83 -16.99 -28.70
CA THR A 448 -20.09 -16.31 -29.04
C THR A 448 -19.90 -15.42 -30.27
N ILE A 449 -20.84 -15.52 -31.21
CA ILE A 449 -20.93 -14.64 -32.38
C ILE A 449 -22.13 -13.69 -32.16
N ARG A 450 -21.90 -12.38 -32.28
CA ARG A 450 -22.97 -11.37 -32.21
C ARG A 450 -22.78 -10.35 -33.35
N GLY A 451 -23.72 -10.41 -34.33
CA GLY A 451 -23.61 -9.60 -35.56
C GLY A 451 -22.39 -9.96 -36.39
N ASP A 452 -21.59 -8.98 -36.72
CA ASP A 452 -20.37 -9.15 -37.51
C ASP A 452 -19.14 -9.46 -36.65
N ASN A 453 -19.27 -9.53 -35.33
CA ASN A 453 -18.19 -9.79 -34.38
C ASN A 453 -18.27 -11.20 -33.77
N ALA A 454 -17.11 -11.77 -33.50
CA ALA A 454 -16.97 -13.04 -32.78
C ALA A 454 -15.90 -12.94 -31.71
N VAL A 455 -16.07 -13.70 -30.62
CA VAL A 455 -15.07 -13.93 -29.61
C VAL A 455 -14.48 -15.33 -29.82
N VAL A 456 -13.17 -15.41 -29.90
CA VAL A 456 -12.44 -16.68 -29.84
C VAL A 456 -11.88 -16.80 -28.42
N ASP A 457 -12.33 -17.83 -27.71
CA ASP A 457 -11.87 -18.14 -26.36
C ASP A 457 -10.64 -19.05 -26.46
N VAL A 458 -9.53 -18.59 -25.90
CA VAL A 458 -8.24 -19.30 -25.91
C VAL A 458 -7.89 -19.69 -24.49
N PHE A 459 -7.69 -20.97 -24.25
CA PHE A 459 -7.33 -21.53 -22.95
C PHE A 459 -5.87 -21.98 -22.96
N PRO A 460 -4.99 -21.26 -22.27
CA PRO A 460 -3.60 -21.67 -22.12
C PRO A 460 -3.45 -22.96 -21.29
N SER A 461 -2.35 -23.67 -21.44
CA SER A 461 -2.03 -24.84 -20.62
C SER A 461 -1.59 -24.47 -19.19
N ALA A 462 -1.00 -23.29 -19.03
CA ALA A 462 -0.64 -22.72 -17.73
C ALA A 462 -1.28 -21.34 -17.57
N PRO A 463 -1.53 -20.86 -16.34
CA PRO A 463 -2.06 -19.54 -16.14
C PRO A 463 -1.21 -18.47 -16.84
N THR A 464 -1.83 -17.54 -17.56
CA THR A 464 -1.14 -16.43 -18.26
C THR A 464 -0.38 -15.51 -17.32
N LEU A 465 -0.51 -15.74 -16.04
CA LEU A 465 0.09 -15.02 -14.94
C LEU A 465 1.45 -15.60 -14.52
N ASP A 466 1.77 -16.82 -14.94
CA ASP A 466 3.06 -17.42 -14.67
C ASP A 466 4.12 -16.85 -15.62
N SER A 467 5.30 -16.57 -15.08
CA SER A 467 6.41 -15.99 -15.86
C SER A 467 6.79 -16.80 -17.08
N ASP A 468 6.54 -18.10 -17.03
CA ASP A 468 6.84 -19.04 -18.11
C ASP A 468 5.74 -19.06 -19.20
N ALA A 469 4.55 -18.58 -18.87
CA ALA A 469 3.40 -18.45 -19.78
C ALA A 469 3.21 -17.02 -20.32
N ALA A 470 4.01 -16.06 -19.87
CA ALA A 470 3.88 -14.65 -20.28
C ALA A 470 4.04 -14.44 -21.81
N THR A 471 4.81 -15.30 -22.50
CA THR A 471 4.98 -15.23 -23.95
C THR A 471 3.76 -15.70 -24.74
N VAL A 472 2.89 -16.52 -24.14
CA VAL A 472 1.69 -17.09 -24.82
C VAL A 472 0.75 -15.98 -25.33
N VAL A 473 0.57 -14.91 -24.56
CA VAL A 473 -0.25 -13.75 -24.96
C VAL A 473 0.30 -13.09 -26.22
N THR A 474 1.60 -12.81 -26.23
CA THR A 474 2.29 -12.18 -27.36
C THR A 474 2.29 -13.09 -28.58
N ASP A 475 2.51 -14.39 -28.39
CA ASP A 475 2.53 -15.39 -29.48
C ASP A 475 1.15 -15.61 -30.08
N VAL A 476 0.08 -15.63 -29.25
CA VAL A 476 -1.32 -15.69 -29.72
C VAL A 476 -1.64 -14.43 -30.53
N ARG A 477 -1.28 -13.26 -30.05
CA ARG A 477 -1.44 -11.99 -30.78
C ARG A 477 -0.81 -12.07 -32.15
N ALA A 478 0.48 -12.42 -32.23
CA ALA A 478 1.21 -12.51 -33.48
C ALA A 478 0.63 -13.55 -34.45
N ALA A 479 0.21 -14.70 -33.93
CA ALA A 479 -0.40 -15.77 -34.75
C ALA A 479 -1.73 -15.32 -35.36
N VAL A 480 -2.61 -14.69 -34.57
CA VAL A 480 -3.91 -14.25 -35.05
C VAL A 480 -3.80 -13.06 -35.98
N GLU A 481 -3.01 -12.04 -35.66
CA GLU A 481 -2.77 -10.87 -36.52
C GLU A 481 -2.16 -11.26 -37.88
N SER A 482 -1.39 -12.34 -37.95
CA SER A 482 -0.87 -12.85 -39.22
C SER A 482 -1.95 -13.44 -40.14
N THR A 483 -3.12 -13.77 -39.59
CA THR A 483 -4.18 -14.52 -40.25
C THR A 483 -5.41 -13.64 -40.54
N VAL A 484 -5.66 -12.64 -39.70
CA VAL A 484 -6.80 -11.73 -39.80
C VAL A 484 -6.35 -10.40 -40.41
N SER A 485 -7.12 -9.87 -41.34
CA SER A 485 -6.76 -8.63 -42.09
C SER A 485 -7.20 -7.34 -41.39
N GLU A 486 -8.03 -7.42 -40.37
CA GLU A 486 -8.53 -6.30 -39.60
C GLU A 486 -7.85 -6.24 -38.21
N GLU A 487 -8.06 -5.14 -37.51
CA GLU A 487 -7.55 -4.95 -36.15
C GLU A 487 -8.13 -6.03 -35.22
N VAL A 488 -7.28 -6.69 -34.46
CA VAL A 488 -7.62 -7.78 -33.53
C VAL A 488 -7.60 -7.23 -32.12
N GLY A 489 -8.73 -7.32 -31.43
CA GLY A 489 -8.80 -7.04 -29.99
C GLY A 489 -8.39 -8.27 -29.19
N ILE A 490 -7.48 -8.12 -28.23
CA ILE A 490 -7.07 -9.21 -27.34
C ILE A 490 -7.17 -8.72 -25.90
N THR A 491 -7.99 -9.40 -25.12
CA THR A 491 -8.22 -9.10 -23.71
C THR A 491 -8.13 -10.34 -22.84
N GLY A 492 -8.25 -10.16 -21.54
CA GLY A 492 -8.06 -11.16 -20.52
C GLY A 492 -7.05 -10.70 -19.46
N LEU A 493 -6.90 -11.47 -18.41
CA LEU A 493 -6.06 -11.06 -17.29
C LEU A 493 -4.57 -10.93 -17.70
N GLY A 494 -4.06 -11.83 -18.53
CA GLY A 494 -2.68 -11.77 -19.04
C GLY A 494 -2.41 -10.52 -19.88
N PRO A 495 -3.17 -10.23 -20.95
CA PRO A 495 -3.04 -9.01 -21.75
C PRO A 495 -3.12 -7.72 -20.93
N THR A 496 -4.03 -7.63 -19.97
CA THR A 496 -4.17 -6.46 -19.10
C THR A 496 -2.94 -6.23 -18.24
N ILE A 497 -2.31 -7.28 -17.72
CA ILE A 497 -1.06 -7.16 -16.96
C ILE A 497 0.09 -6.70 -17.85
N GLU A 498 0.20 -7.19 -19.08
CA GLU A 498 1.18 -6.72 -20.07
C GLU A 498 1.03 -5.22 -20.33
N ASP A 499 -0.20 -4.77 -20.56
CA ASP A 499 -0.53 -3.35 -20.72
C ASP A 499 -0.17 -2.53 -19.47
N TYR A 500 -0.42 -3.06 -18.27
CA TYR A 500 -0.07 -2.40 -17.03
C TYR A 500 1.45 -2.21 -16.90
N PHE A 501 2.23 -3.23 -17.28
CA PHE A 501 3.68 -3.12 -17.27
C PHE A 501 4.16 -1.98 -18.17
N SER A 502 3.70 -1.91 -19.41
CA SER A 502 4.09 -0.86 -20.35
C SER A 502 3.63 0.52 -19.86
N ALA A 503 2.40 0.64 -19.38
CA ALA A 503 1.84 1.91 -18.94
C ALA A 503 2.49 2.49 -17.69
N VAL A 504 2.86 1.63 -16.74
CA VAL A 504 3.34 2.03 -15.40
C VAL A 504 4.86 2.01 -15.33
N TYR A 505 5.49 0.85 -15.64
CA TYR A 505 6.91 0.66 -15.36
C TYR A 505 7.82 1.42 -16.32
N ASP A 506 7.39 1.72 -17.54
CA ASP A 506 8.12 2.62 -18.43
C ASP A 506 8.21 4.05 -17.88
N LYS A 507 7.18 4.48 -17.13
CA LYS A 507 7.11 5.82 -16.52
C LYS A 507 7.60 5.88 -15.08
N PHE A 508 7.65 4.76 -14.38
CA PHE A 508 7.99 4.70 -12.96
C PHE A 508 9.36 5.28 -12.62
N PRO A 509 10.45 5.05 -13.40
CA PRO A 509 11.74 5.69 -13.13
C PRO A 509 11.68 7.22 -13.14
N TYR A 510 10.86 7.82 -14.00
CA TYR A 510 10.67 9.28 -14.04
C TYR A 510 9.92 9.79 -12.83
N VAL A 511 8.89 9.05 -12.37
CA VAL A 511 8.16 9.35 -11.13
C VAL A 511 9.10 9.31 -9.94
N LEU A 512 9.91 8.26 -9.83
CA LEU A 512 10.91 8.09 -8.78
C LEU A 512 11.92 9.25 -8.78
N ALA A 513 12.48 9.58 -9.92
CA ALA A 513 13.43 10.67 -10.08
C ALA A 513 12.81 12.03 -9.70
N LEU A 514 11.56 12.29 -10.09
CA LEU A 514 10.85 13.52 -9.79
C LEU A 514 10.60 13.66 -8.29
N ILE A 515 10.10 12.62 -7.63
CA ILE A 515 9.86 12.62 -6.18
C ILE A 515 11.18 12.84 -5.42
N ALA A 516 12.23 12.11 -5.81
CA ALA A 516 13.55 12.26 -5.22
C ALA A 516 14.10 13.69 -5.38
N LEU A 517 13.93 14.30 -6.56
CA LEU A 517 14.36 15.67 -6.84
C LEU A 517 13.57 16.70 -6.02
N ILE A 518 12.24 16.63 -6.01
CA ILE A 518 11.39 17.52 -5.22
C ILE A 518 11.76 17.44 -3.75
N THR A 519 11.87 16.23 -3.23
CA THR A 519 12.25 15.97 -1.83
C THR A 519 13.63 16.52 -1.53
N PHE A 520 14.60 16.26 -2.39
CA PHE A 520 15.96 16.80 -2.25
C PHE A 520 15.96 18.34 -2.15
N VAL A 521 15.25 19.02 -3.06
CA VAL A 521 15.16 20.49 -3.08
C VAL A 521 14.50 21.03 -1.80
N LEU A 522 13.39 20.42 -1.37
CA LEU A 522 12.71 20.80 -0.12
C LEU A 522 13.60 20.63 1.10
N LEU A 523 14.34 19.53 1.17
CA LEU A 523 15.26 19.28 2.28
C LEU A 523 16.49 20.19 2.25
N VAL A 524 17.05 20.50 1.06
CA VAL A 524 18.14 21.50 0.94
C VAL A 524 17.69 22.84 1.51
N ARG A 525 16.47 23.25 1.20
CA ARG A 525 15.88 24.48 1.73
C ARG A 525 15.71 24.44 3.26
N THR A 526 15.23 23.30 3.77
CA THR A 526 14.96 23.11 5.21
C THR A 526 16.24 23.06 6.04
N PHE A 527 17.23 22.28 5.61
CA PHE A 527 18.47 22.06 6.39
C PHE A 527 19.59 23.03 6.05
N ARG A 528 19.44 23.86 5.03
CA ARG A 528 20.54 24.73 4.54
C ARG A 528 21.83 23.94 4.34
N SER A 529 21.71 22.80 3.67
CA SER A 529 22.78 21.83 3.43
C SER A 529 22.53 21.11 2.11
N VAL A 530 23.58 20.67 1.43
CA VAL A 530 23.51 19.80 0.26
C VAL A 530 23.67 18.34 0.65
N LEU A 531 24.61 18.05 1.55
CA LEU A 531 25.00 16.68 1.87
C LEU A 531 23.96 15.95 2.74
N LEU A 532 23.28 16.64 3.66
CA LEU A 532 22.23 16.03 4.48
C LEU A 532 21.07 15.52 3.62
N PRO A 533 20.46 16.35 2.73
CA PRO A 533 19.41 15.90 1.84
C PRO A 533 19.82 14.79 0.88
N LEU A 534 21.03 14.86 0.34
CA LEU A 534 21.53 13.81 -0.56
C LEU A 534 21.60 12.47 0.16
N LYS A 535 22.14 12.44 1.38
CA LYS A 535 22.16 11.23 2.21
C LYS A 535 20.74 10.77 2.54
N ALA A 536 19.86 11.68 2.93
CA ALA A 536 18.48 11.36 3.25
C ALA A 536 17.76 10.64 2.10
N VAL A 537 17.84 11.18 0.89
CA VAL A 537 17.24 10.57 -0.29
C VAL A 537 17.88 9.21 -0.61
N LEU A 538 19.22 9.10 -0.58
CA LEU A 538 19.91 7.84 -0.86
C LEU A 538 19.61 6.76 0.19
N LEU A 539 19.56 7.12 1.46
CA LEU A 539 19.24 6.18 2.54
C LEU A 539 17.78 5.72 2.48
N ASN A 540 16.87 6.62 2.10
CA ASN A 540 15.46 6.26 1.90
C ASN A 540 15.29 5.28 0.73
N LEU A 541 15.98 5.50 -0.40
CA LEU A 541 15.98 4.56 -1.52
C LEU A 541 16.61 3.20 -1.12
N ALA A 542 17.69 3.22 -0.34
CA ALA A 542 18.32 1.99 0.16
C ALA A 542 17.41 1.25 1.16
N SER A 543 16.71 1.98 2.04
CA SER A 543 15.71 1.41 2.95
C SER A 543 14.58 0.73 2.16
N LEU A 544 14.07 1.40 1.14
CA LEU A 544 13.03 0.87 0.27
C LEU A 544 13.50 -0.39 -0.48
N ALA A 545 14.73 -0.38 -1.01
CA ALA A 545 15.32 -1.57 -1.62
C ALA A 545 15.43 -2.73 -0.61
N ALA A 546 15.77 -2.45 0.65
CA ALA A 546 15.79 -3.47 1.70
C ALA A 546 14.40 -4.02 2.03
N VAL A 547 13.35 -3.18 1.95
CA VAL A 547 11.95 -3.65 2.08
C VAL A 547 11.62 -4.58 0.92
N PHE A 548 11.91 -4.19 -0.33
CA PHE A 548 11.68 -5.07 -1.47
C PHE A 548 12.45 -6.38 -1.36
N GLY A 549 13.71 -6.34 -0.92
CA GLY A 549 14.46 -7.57 -0.68
C GLY A 549 13.83 -8.44 0.42
N SER A 550 13.31 -7.82 1.47
CA SER A 550 12.63 -8.54 2.56
C SER A 550 11.34 -9.21 2.11
N ILE A 551 10.50 -8.53 1.30
CA ILE A 551 9.27 -9.15 0.77
C ILE A 551 9.57 -10.20 -0.30
N VAL A 552 10.61 -10.02 -1.12
CA VAL A 552 11.08 -11.06 -2.04
C VAL A 552 11.52 -12.30 -1.27
N PHE A 553 12.35 -12.14 -0.24
CA PHE A 553 12.82 -13.25 0.57
C PHE A 553 11.68 -13.98 1.28
N PHE A 554 10.75 -13.23 1.87
CA PHE A 554 9.69 -13.78 2.70
C PHE A 554 8.53 -14.34 1.85
N TRP A 555 8.01 -13.57 0.90
CA TRP A 555 6.82 -13.91 0.12
C TRP A 555 7.13 -14.62 -1.20
N GLN A 556 7.98 -14.00 -2.04
CA GLN A 556 8.25 -14.55 -3.38
C GLN A 556 9.02 -15.87 -3.29
N LEU A 557 10.04 -15.94 -2.41
CA LEU A 557 10.87 -17.14 -2.21
C LEU A 557 10.31 -18.06 -1.10
N GLY A 558 9.30 -17.63 -0.35
CA GLY A 558 8.59 -18.44 0.64
C GLY A 558 9.35 -18.71 1.94
N HIS A 559 10.39 -17.93 2.28
CA HIS A 559 11.13 -18.17 3.51
C HIS A 559 10.37 -17.65 4.74
N GLY A 560 9.32 -18.38 5.13
CA GLY A 560 8.50 -18.14 6.32
C GLY A 560 7.06 -17.70 6.06
N SER A 561 6.64 -17.46 4.83
CA SER A 561 5.26 -17.11 4.50
C SER A 561 4.28 -18.24 4.82
N ASP A 562 4.70 -19.48 4.60
CA ASP A 562 3.99 -20.70 4.96
C ASP A 562 3.82 -20.86 6.49
N VAL A 563 4.88 -20.63 7.26
CA VAL A 563 4.86 -20.77 8.73
C VAL A 563 4.01 -19.70 9.41
N VAL A 564 4.08 -18.44 8.92
CA VAL A 564 3.45 -17.28 9.61
C VAL A 564 2.03 -17.04 9.13
N PHE A 565 1.76 -17.23 7.82
CA PHE A 565 0.50 -16.87 7.20
C PHE A 565 -0.22 -18.03 6.50
N ASP A 566 0.37 -19.23 6.53
CA ASP A 566 -0.13 -20.40 5.81
C ASP A 566 -0.31 -20.13 4.30
N VAL A 567 0.67 -19.41 3.70
CA VAL A 567 0.67 -19.05 2.30
C VAL A 567 1.95 -19.57 1.64
N ALA A 568 1.81 -20.40 0.62
CA ALA A 568 2.91 -20.91 -0.19
C ALA A 568 3.70 -19.77 -0.89
N PRO A 569 4.93 -20.02 -1.37
CA PRO A 569 5.70 -19.01 -2.11
C PRO A 569 4.89 -18.40 -3.25
N THR A 570 4.83 -17.07 -3.32
CA THR A 570 4.05 -16.38 -4.36
C THR A 570 4.71 -16.42 -5.75
N GLY A 571 6.00 -16.77 -5.82
CA GLY A 571 6.75 -16.80 -7.07
C GLY A 571 7.08 -15.42 -7.65
N ALA A 572 6.20 -14.44 -7.47
CA ALA A 572 6.37 -13.05 -7.90
C ALA A 572 5.74 -12.09 -6.88
N ILE A 573 6.06 -10.81 -6.99
CA ILE A 573 5.38 -9.74 -6.25
C ILE A 573 4.36 -9.10 -7.19
N ASN A 574 3.12 -8.93 -6.72
CA ASN A 574 2.03 -8.40 -7.54
C ASN A 574 2.40 -7.03 -8.12
N PHE A 575 2.10 -6.85 -9.40
CA PHE A 575 2.54 -5.75 -10.26
C PHE A 575 2.17 -4.35 -9.75
N TRP A 576 1.10 -4.17 -8.98
CA TRP A 576 0.70 -2.87 -8.45
C TRP A 576 1.38 -2.54 -7.09
N LEU A 577 1.80 -3.56 -6.33
CA LEU A 577 2.37 -3.40 -4.99
C LEU A 577 3.65 -2.57 -4.95
N PRO A 578 4.66 -2.75 -5.84
CA PRO A 578 5.88 -1.96 -5.79
C PRO A 578 5.64 -0.45 -5.87
N VAL A 579 4.70 -0.03 -6.71
CA VAL A 579 4.36 1.38 -6.89
C VAL A 579 3.73 1.97 -5.63
N VAL A 580 2.79 1.25 -5.04
CA VAL A 580 2.07 1.67 -3.83
C VAL A 580 3.01 1.67 -2.63
N ILE A 581 3.78 0.60 -2.41
CA ILE A 581 4.77 0.50 -1.33
C ILE A 581 5.78 1.66 -1.43
N PHE A 582 6.29 1.95 -2.64
CA PHE A 582 7.19 3.06 -2.87
C PHE A 582 6.56 4.39 -2.47
N ALA A 583 5.36 4.70 -2.99
CA ALA A 583 4.72 5.99 -2.77
C ALA A 583 4.48 6.27 -1.27
N PHE A 584 4.04 5.24 -0.54
CA PHE A 584 3.77 5.37 0.89
C PHE A 584 5.04 5.41 1.74
N LEU A 585 5.94 4.44 1.58
CA LEU A 585 7.14 4.38 2.42
C LEU A 585 8.09 5.54 2.15
N PHE A 586 8.23 5.96 0.89
CA PHE A 586 9.06 7.12 0.57
C PHE A 586 8.56 8.39 1.25
N GLY A 587 7.24 8.62 1.26
CA GLY A 587 6.63 9.74 1.94
C GLY A 587 6.77 9.68 3.46
N LEU A 588 6.35 8.56 4.07
CA LEU A 588 6.35 8.37 5.52
C LEU A 588 7.76 8.31 6.13
N SER A 589 8.74 7.76 5.39
CA SER A 589 10.11 7.69 5.88
C SER A 589 10.75 9.06 6.03
N MET A 590 10.48 10.01 5.14
CA MET A 590 11.10 11.33 5.18
C MET A 590 10.75 12.15 6.43
N ASP A 591 9.57 11.99 6.98
CA ASP A 591 9.04 12.81 8.07
C ASP A 591 9.90 12.77 9.32
N TYR A 592 10.26 11.58 9.73
CA TYR A 592 11.08 11.40 10.94
C TYR A 592 12.53 11.78 10.73
N GLU A 593 13.06 11.60 9.53
CA GLU A 593 14.41 12.03 9.22
C GLU A 593 14.52 13.55 9.32
N VAL A 594 13.53 14.26 8.76
CA VAL A 594 13.41 15.72 8.90
C VAL A 594 13.40 16.12 10.37
N PHE A 595 12.63 15.43 11.20
CA PHE A 595 12.51 15.73 12.62
C PHE A 595 13.84 15.54 13.38
N ILE A 596 14.53 14.42 13.17
CA ILE A 596 15.82 14.12 13.81
C ILE A 596 16.89 15.11 13.36
N LEU A 597 17.02 15.31 12.04
CA LEU A 597 18.04 16.19 11.46
C LEU A 597 17.81 17.66 11.82
N THR A 598 16.55 18.10 11.94
CA THR A 598 16.24 19.46 12.42
C THR A 598 16.77 19.67 13.85
N ARG A 599 16.57 18.70 14.75
CA ARG A 599 17.11 18.77 16.11
C ARG A 599 18.64 18.74 16.17
N MET A 600 19.26 17.95 15.31
CA MET A 600 20.72 17.94 15.16
C MET A 600 21.22 19.30 14.62
N ARG A 601 20.50 19.89 13.66
CA ARG A 601 20.82 21.20 13.09
C ARG A 601 20.71 22.32 14.12
N GLU A 602 19.63 22.39 14.89
CA GLU A 602 19.42 23.34 15.98
C GLU A 602 20.58 23.28 16.99
N GLU A 603 21.00 22.08 17.37
CA GLU A 603 22.11 21.90 18.35
C GLU A 603 23.44 22.23 17.72
N TYR A 604 23.67 21.92 16.44
CA TYR A 604 24.89 22.34 15.74
C TYR A 604 24.98 23.85 15.58
N ASP A 605 23.89 24.53 15.23
CA ASP A 605 23.84 26.00 15.12
C ASP A 605 24.15 26.67 16.50
N ARG A 606 23.84 25.98 17.62
CA ARG A 606 24.12 26.45 18.99
C ARG A 606 25.56 26.18 19.45
N THR A 607 26.12 25.00 19.12
CA THR A 607 27.38 24.50 19.70
C THR A 607 28.55 24.49 18.72
N GLY A 608 28.31 24.43 17.43
CA GLY A 608 29.33 24.22 16.40
C GLY A 608 29.96 22.81 16.40
N ASP A 609 29.48 21.90 17.28
CA ASP A 609 30.03 20.55 17.45
C ASP A 609 29.04 19.51 16.87
N THR A 610 29.49 18.78 15.84
CA THR A 610 28.67 17.73 15.20
C THR A 610 28.45 16.53 16.13
N GLY A 611 29.42 16.16 16.97
CA GLY A 611 29.29 15.05 17.91
C GLY A 611 28.20 15.33 18.96
N MET A 612 28.26 16.54 19.57
CA MET A 612 27.22 16.99 20.49
C MET A 612 25.86 17.10 19.83
N ALA A 613 25.81 17.61 18.58
CA ALA A 613 24.57 17.69 17.79
C ALA A 613 23.91 16.31 17.62
N VAL A 614 24.70 15.27 17.30
CA VAL A 614 24.21 13.89 17.17
C VAL A 614 23.73 13.34 18.53
N ILE A 615 24.53 13.46 19.58
CA ILE A 615 24.22 12.92 20.92
C ILE A 615 22.94 13.56 21.47
N THR A 616 22.83 14.87 21.39
CA THR A 616 21.68 15.61 21.91
C THR A 616 20.45 15.40 21.05
N GLY A 617 20.63 15.42 19.72
CA GLY A 617 19.54 15.19 18.75
C GLY A 617 18.89 13.82 18.98
N ILE A 618 19.64 12.74 18.96
CA ILE A 618 19.13 11.37 19.20
C ILE A 618 18.62 11.22 20.64
N GLY A 619 19.31 11.77 21.62
CA GLY A 619 18.88 11.70 23.03
C GLY A 619 17.49 12.27 23.27
N ARG A 620 17.11 13.34 22.54
CA ARG A 620 15.80 13.99 22.64
C ARG A 620 14.73 13.37 21.75
N THR A 621 15.12 12.85 20.57
CA THR A 621 14.15 12.35 19.56
C THR A 621 13.97 10.84 19.56
N GLY A 622 14.97 10.06 20.00
CA GLY A 622 15.01 8.62 19.84
C GLY A 622 13.79 7.90 20.43
N ARG A 623 13.36 8.24 21.65
CA ARG A 623 12.18 7.64 22.28
C ARG A 623 10.91 7.93 21.50
N LEU A 624 10.74 9.15 21.02
CA LEU A 624 9.56 9.59 20.31
C LEU A 624 9.45 8.88 18.95
N VAL A 625 10.54 8.86 18.19
CA VAL A 625 10.63 8.20 16.90
C VAL A 625 10.38 6.70 17.01
N THR A 626 10.95 6.03 18.03
CA THR A 626 10.71 4.59 18.24
C THR A 626 9.27 4.30 18.60
N SER A 627 8.65 5.14 19.43
CA SER A 627 7.25 4.95 19.81
C SER A 627 6.30 5.15 18.62
N ALA A 628 6.57 6.14 17.80
CA ALA A 628 5.82 6.39 16.58
C ALA A 628 6.00 5.25 15.56
N ALA A 629 7.21 4.75 15.38
CA ALA A 629 7.46 3.60 14.53
C ALA A 629 6.72 2.34 15.00
N LEU A 630 6.63 2.09 16.32
CA LEU A 630 5.85 0.98 16.85
C LEU A 630 4.34 1.14 16.59
N ILE A 631 3.81 2.37 16.70
CA ILE A 631 2.41 2.65 16.40
C ILE A 631 2.11 2.36 14.92
N LEU A 632 2.94 2.86 14.01
CA LEU A 632 2.81 2.59 12.58
C LEU A 632 2.97 1.10 12.27
N PHE A 633 3.93 0.43 12.91
CA PHE A 633 4.11 -1.02 12.76
C PHE A 633 2.83 -1.79 13.12
N PHE A 634 2.19 -1.49 14.25
CA PHE A 634 0.93 -2.14 14.63
C PHE A 634 -0.20 -1.79 13.66
N SER A 635 -0.27 -0.53 13.18
CA SER A 635 -1.25 -0.13 12.19
C SER A 635 -1.10 -0.89 10.87
N PHE A 636 0.13 -1.07 10.39
CA PHE A 636 0.38 -1.81 9.15
C PHE A 636 0.28 -3.33 9.33
N SER A 637 0.67 -3.84 10.49
CA SER A 637 0.49 -5.26 10.81
C SER A 637 -0.99 -5.67 10.84
N ALA A 638 -1.89 -4.74 11.13
CA ALA A 638 -3.33 -5.01 11.05
C ALA A 638 -3.79 -5.23 9.60
N ILE A 639 -3.16 -4.59 8.59
CA ILE A 639 -3.44 -4.87 7.16
C ILE A 639 -3.08 -6.33 6.83
N ALA A 640 -2.00 -6.84 7.43
CA ALA A 640 -1.55 -8.21 7.18
C ALA A 640 -2.48 -9.30 7.78
N THR A 641 -3.52 -8.91 8.55
CA THR A 641 -4.56 -9.84 9.02
C THR A 641 -5.72 -10.01 8.02
N SER A 642 -5.76 -9.23 6.94
CA SER A 642 -6.71 -9.41 5.84
C SER A 642 -6.53 -10.77 5.16
N PRO A 643 -7.60 -11.36 4.60
CA PRO A 643 -7.53 -12.69 3.98
C PRO A 643 -6.69 -12.70 2.68
N GLY A 644 -6.74 -11.64 1.88
CA GLY A 644 -6.06 -11.56 0.58
C GLY A 644 -4.54 -11.52 0.71
N THR A 645 -3.83 -12.31 -0.09
CA THR A 645 -2.36 -12.38 -0.09
C THR A 645 -1.72 -11.02 -0.38
N ASP A 646 -2.23 -10.28 -1.35
CA ASP A 646 -1.70 -8.95 -1.70
C ASP A 646 -1.77 -7.95 -0.54
N THR A 647 -2.86 -7.98 0.23
CA THR A 647 -3.02 -7.13 1.40
C THR A 647 -2.06 -7.54 2.53
N LYS A 648 -1.82 -8.84 2.71
CA LYS A 648 -0.79 -9.35 3.63
C LYS A 648 0.61 -8.89 3.23
N VAL A 649 0.95 -8.98 1.93
CA VAL A 649 2.22 -8.49 1.38
C VAL A 649 2.36 -6.99 1.62
N LEU A 650 1.34 -6.19 1.31
CA LEU A 650 1.33 -4.75 1.53
C LEU A 650 1.52 -4.41 3.01
N GLY A 651 0.75 -5.02 3.90
CA GLY A 651 0.81 -4.78 5.35
C GLY A 651 2.17 -5.11 5.94
N THR A 652 2.74 -6.26 5.57
CA THR A 652 4.07 -6.69 6.02
C THR A 652 5.17 -5.82 5.43
N ALA A 653 5.10 -5.43 4.15
CA ALA A 653 6.05 -4.53 3.52
C ALA A 653 6.12 -3.18 4.23
N LEU A 654 4.96 -2.57 4.49
CA LEU A 654 4.87 -1.29 5.20
C LEU A 654 5.36 -1.43 6.65
N GLY A 655 4.97 -2.50 7.35
CA GLY A 655 5.39 -2.77 8.72
C GLY A 655 6.90 -2.99 8.86
N VAL A 656 7.47 -3.86 8.04
CA VAL A 656 8.91 -4.12 8.01
C VAL A 656 9.67 -2.87 7.58
N GLY A 657 9.14 -2.12 6.61
CA GLY A 657 9.72 -0.86 6.14
C GLY A 657 9.91 0.16 7.27
N ILE A 658 8.90 0.36 8.08
CA ILE A 658 9.00 1.27 9.25
C ILE A 658 10.01 0.75 10.29
N LEU A 659 10.10 -0.56 10.51
CA LEU A 659 11.08 -1.13 11.44
C LEU A 659 12.52 -0.96 10.92
N ILE A 660 12.79 -1.27 9.64
CA ILE A 660 14.11 -1.06 9.02
C ILE A 660 14.52 0.39 9.15
N ASP A 661 13.61 1.27 8.80
CA ASP A 661 13.86 2.71 8.79
C ASP A 661 14.11 3.25 10.21
N ALA A 662 13.29 2.91 11.19
CA ALA A 662 13.45 3.36 12.56
C ALA A 662 14.71 2.80 13.26
N THR A 663 15.10 1.56 12.95
CA THR A 663 16.20 0.86 13.64
C THR A 663 17.53 0.98 12.90
N ILE A 664 17.62 0.42 11.70
CA ILE A 664 18.88 0.34 10.94
C ILE A 664 19.24 1.70 10.37
N VAL A 665 18.29 2.39 9.75
CA VAL A 665 18.59 3.66 9.08
C VAL A 665 18.71 4.77 10.09
N ARG A 666 17.69 5.04 10.90
CA ARG A 666 17.65 6.24 11.78
C ARG A 666 18.36 6.08 13.10
N ALA A 667 18.21 4.93 13.76
CA ALA A 667 18.86 4.75 15.05
C ALA A 667 20.35 4.41 14.93
N LEU A 668 20.83 3.90 13.77
CA LEU A 668 22.23 3.49 13.60
C LEU A 668 22.93 4.25 12.46
N LEU A 669 22.42 4.19 11.22
CA LEU A 669 23.16 4.65 10.03
C LEU A 669 23.19 6.18 9.91
N VAL A 670 22.06 6.87 10.10
CA VAL A 670 22.01 8.35 10.04
C VAL A 670 22.96 9.01 11.04
N PRO A 671 22.91 8.71 12.36
CA PRO A 671 23.83 9.31 13.31
C PRO A 671 25.30 8.95 13.05
N ALA A 672 25.58 7.72 12.59
CA ALA A 672 26.93 7.29 12.22
C ALA A 672 27.47 8.10 11.03
N LEU A 673 26.70 8.25 9.97
CA LEU A 673 27.08 9.05 8.79
C LEU A 673 27.19 10.54 9.09
N VAL A 674 26.28 11.11 9.91
CA VAL A 674 26.40 12.51 10.33
C VAL A 674 27.68 12.72 11.13
N SER A 675 28.03 11.81 12.04
CA SER A 675 29.30 11.87 12.79
C SER A 675 30.52 11.66 11.89
N LEU A 676 30.42 10.79 10.85
CA LEU A 676 31.54 10.49 9.95
C LEU A 676 31.89 11.67 9.05
N PHE A 677 30.89 12.32 8.45
CA PHE A 677 31.10 13.46 7.57
C PHE A 677 31.35 14.78 8.30
N GLY A 678 31.07 14.86 9.60
CA GLY A 678 31.37 16.01 10.44
C GLY A 678 30.81 17.33 9.90
N ARG A 679 31.67 18.35 9.77
CA ARG A 679 31.25 19.68 9.32
C ARG A 679 30.70 19.78 7.90
N TRP A 680 31.03 18.84 7.00
CA TRP A 680 30.53 18.82 5.64
C TRP A 680 29.01 18.68 5.58
N ASN A 681 28.39 18.07 6.59
CA ASN A 681 26.95 17.94 6.69
C ASN A 681 26.20 19.28 6.72
N TRP A 682 26.87 20.34 7.11
CA TRP A 682 26.24 21.64 7.40
C TRP A 682 26.50 22.70 6.33
N TRP A 683 27.14 22.30 5.23
CA TRP A 683 27.57 23.21 4.18
C TRP A 683 26.49 23.42 3.12
N LEU A 684 26.26 24.72 2.80
CA LEU A 684 25.46 25.16 1.65
C LEU A 684 26.21 26.27 0.91
N PRO A 685 26.57 26.09 -0.39
CA PRO A 685 27.27 27.12 -1.16
C PRO A 685 26.39 28.36 -1.38
N GLY A 686 27.01 29.55 -1.35
CA GLY A 686 26.31 30.83 -1.38
C GLY A 686 25.49 31.06 -2.67
N TRP A 687 25.92 30.51 -3.82
CA TRP A 687 25.16 30.60 -5.05
C TRP A 687 23.84 29.81 -4.99
N LEU A 688 23.87 28.59 -4.41
CA LEU A 688 22.70 27.74 -4.25
C LEU A 688 21.74 28.31 -3.18
N ALA A 689 22.29 28.88 -2.13
CA ALA A 689 21.50 29.57 -1.10
C ALA A 689 20.69 30.72 -1.70
N ARG A 690 21.27 31.50 -2.65
CA ARG A 690 20.55 32.57 -3.38
C ARG A 690 19.43 32.05 -4.27
N VAL A 691 19.68 30.96 -5.01
CA VAL A 691 18.66 30.34 -5.86
C VAL A 691 17.47 29.81 -5.04
N LEU A 692 17.73 29.26 -3.86
CA LEU A 692 16.73 28.68 -2.98
C LEU A 692 16.11 29.68 -1.98
N PHE A 693 16.51 30.96 -2.03
CA PHE A 693 16.04 32.01 -1.11
C PHE A 693 16.22 31.66 0.37
N VAL A 694 17.39 31.10 0.72
CA VAL A 694 17.78 30.75 2.10
C VAL A 694 19.11 31.37 2.48
N GLU A 695 19.37 31.46 3.77
CA GLU A 695 20.67 31.94 4.25
C GLU A 695 21.80 30.92 3.93
N PRO A 696 22.96 31.38 3.45
CA PRO A 696 24.10 30.52 3.21
C PRO A 696 24.63 29.91 4.53
N SER A 697 25.13 28.68 4.47
CA SER A 697 25.72 27.99 5.60
C SER A 697 27.17 27.64 5.27
N PRO A 698 28.17 28.48 5.66
CA PRO A 698 29.56 28.26 5.36
C PRO A 698 30.15 27.10 6.18
N LEU A 699 31.21 26.46 5.66
CA LEU A 699 31.91 25.34 6.33
C LEU A 699 32.54 25.74 7.68
N ARG A 700 32.83 27.02 7.89
CA ARG A 700 33.25 27.59 9.17
C ARG A 700 32.20 28.58 9.63
N PRO A 701 31.52 28.34 10.75
CA PRO A 701 30.60 29.32 11.32
C PRO A 701 31.36 30.61 11.62
N VAL A 702 30.87 31.71 11.08
CA VAL A 702 31.42 33.06 11.40
C VAL A 702 30.81 33.43 12.74
N GLY A 703 31.62 33.47 13.82
CA GLY A 703 31.27 34.11 15.08
C GLY A 703 30.68 33.22 16.19
N ILE A 704 31.07 31.94 16.29
CA ILE A 704 30.89 31.23 17.57
C ILE A 704 31.97 31.74 18.53
N VAL A 705 31.58 32.64 19.44
CA VAL A 705 32.35 32.92 20.63
C VAL A 705 32.38 31.62 21.43
N PRO A 706 33.58 31.05 21.78
CA PRO A 706 33.62 29.88 22.66
C PRO A 706 32.87 30.26 23.95
N PRO A 707 32.09 29.34 24.56
CA PRO A 707 31.54 29.61 25.87
C PRO A 707 32.73 29.98 26.76
N GLU A 708 32.72 31.20 27.27
CA GLU A 708 33.65 31.64 28.32
C GLU A 708 33.70 30.53 29.36
N ALA A 709 34.86 30.02 29.64
CA ALA A 709 35.06 29.03 30.69
C ALA A 709 34.35 29.56 31.93
N LEU A 710 33.37 28.81 32.42
CA LEU A 710 32.72 29.10 33.69
C LEU A 710 33.87 29.35 34.69
N PRO A 711 33.86 30.48 35.41
CA PRO A 711 34.90 30.74 36.40
C PRO A 711 34.93 29.56 37.37
N ASP A 712 36.13 29.03 37.59
CA ASP A 712 36.42 27.96 38.52
C ASP A 712 35.72 28.26 39.86
N SER A 713 34.71 27.46 40.19
CA SER A 713 33.95 27.58 41.45
C SER A 713 34.76 27.20 42.69
N ASP A 714 36.06 26.95 42.52
CA ASP A 714 37.00 26.55 43.62
C ASP A 714 37.84 27.68 44.16
N LYS A 715 37.56 28.95 43.81
CA LYS A 715 38.22 30.10 44.46
C LYS A 715 37.20 30.98 45.16
N VAL A 716 36.56 30.45 46.19
CA VAL A 716 36.03 31.27 47.26
C VAL A 716 37.19 31.61 48.23
N PRO A 717 37.61 32.88 48.37
CA PRO A 717 38.56 33.22 49.42
C PRO A 717 37.87 33.02 50.77
N ALA A 718 38.40 32.13 51.59
CA ALA A 718 38.14 32.10 53.02
C ALA A 718 38.62 33.39 53.63
N GLY A 719 37.74 34.21 54.17
CA GLY A 719 38.09 35.36 54.99
C GLY A 719 37.08 36.48 54.94
N ILE A 720 36.27 36.57 55.98
CA ILE A 720 36.11 37.67 56.94
C ILE A 720 34.81 37.42 57.72
N SER A 721 35.04 37.06 59.01
CA SER A 721 34.22 37.14 60.22
C SER A 721 32.72 37.37 60.14
#